data_d522eae7af82aeb9edf85afd0ec4853c
#
_entry.id   d522eae7af82aeb9edf85afd0ec4853c
#
_cell.length_a   1.000
_cell.length_b   1.000
_cell.length_c   1.000
_cell.angle_alpha   90.00
_cell.angle_beta   90.00
_cell.angle_gamma   90.00
#
_symmetry.space_group_name_H-M   'P 1'
#
loop_
_entity.id
_entity.type
_entity.pdbx_description
1 polymer ?
#
loop_
_entity_poly.entity_id
_entity_poly.type
_entity_poly.pdbx_seq_one_letter_code
_entity_poly.pdbx_strand_id
1 'polypeptide(L)'
;MLKLKDVSELGKHIVVQGGTMRNDAVVRALEQLTGAQVIRCDMPELMGAFGCAIYAREHCNTLVSLDEIVSQAHYSTHLLHCKGCDNQCQVFRYHFDNGKNYYSGNRCEKVFTNGSKEQPGENIYRFKNELLFGRSKTVPEKPRMVVGIPRSLNMYENFPFWHTLLTACGIEVRLSGESTYSGYEQSARMVMSDNICFPAKLVHGHVQNLIAQKVDRIFLPFVIFERKGKEQNSYNCPVVTGYSEVVKSVQSSGIPIDSPAISFKDEDLLYKQCSNYLKSLGVEESQIKEAFAKATEVQEDYAASLVAHNKQVLENARQQKHMVVLLAGRPYHTDMLIQHKISDVLADMGIDVISDDIVRENGQKIENVHFLAQWSYPNRILEAAQWCAAQGDDVQFVELTSFGCGPDAFLVDEVRDVLIRNGKTFTLLKLDDINNVGSMKLRIRSLIESMKLFHEHRAGRKEQNTAVAVSECKDHYKNKKILVPYFTPFISPLIPAIMRLAGYDVENLALSNAESCEWGLKYANNEVCYPATLIVGDVVKAFKSGRYNPEETVVAMTQTGGQCRASNYVSLIKKALEEAGYPHTPVLSLTFGSSLENKQPGLKVNWIKILPVALRAILYSDCISKFYYAAAAREKEVGQAARLRDDFLQQAEGLIRDKRSKDLLDLLSVAAEQFNAICRDMNCPKVGVVGEIFLKFNPFAQKNVIGWLTEKGIEVVPSVLTDFFMQNFVNRKVRVESCIQKSAMPDFVYKSAYKIINKQIGKFNKAGMKFRYFIPFKDIFEEAADARKVISLNAQFGEGWLLPAEIMSYARQGIFNVVSLQPFGCIANHIVSKGVEKRIKYFFPEMNILSLDFDSGVSDVNITNRLLLFVDHLK
;
A
#
# COMPACT_ATOMS: atom_id res chain seq x y z
N MET A 1 -14.16 -13.50 5.97
CA MET A 1 -15.38 -12.68 5.95
C MET A 1 -16.17 -13.09 4.74
N LEU A 2 -17.45 -13.35 4.93
CA LEU A 2 -18.38 -13.57 3.83
C LEU A 2 -18.56 -12.23 3.11
N LYS A 3 -18.11 -12.11 1.88
CA LYS A 3 -18.38 -10.91 1.05
C LYS A 3 -19.79 -11.00 0.49
N LEU A 4 -20.81 -10.84 1.34
CA LEU A 4 -22.20 -10.82 0.91
C LEU A 4 -22.49 -9.47 0.26
N LYS A 5 -22.98 -9.49 -0.96
CA LYS A 5 -23.44 -8.28 -1.67
C LYS A 5 -24.82 -7.83 -1.19
N ASP A 6 -25.67 -8.79 -0.85
CA ASP A 6 -26.98 -8.55 -0.27
C ASP A 6 -27.31 -9.62 0.78
N VAL A 7 -28.05 -9.23 1.81
CA VAL A 7 -28.44 -10.16 2.88
C VAL A 7 -29.34 -11.27 2.37
N SER A 8 -30.10 -11.02 1.29
CA SER A 8 -30.94 -12.02 0.63
C SER A 8 -30.16 -13.23 0.06
N GLU A 9 -28.84 -13.09 -0.16
CA GLU A 9 -27.96 -14.19 -0.57
C GLU A 9 -27.87 -15.28 0.50
N LEU A 10 -28.13 -14.99 1.75
CA LEU A 10 -28.17 -15.95 2.84
C LEU A 10 -29.44 -16.80 2.85
N GLY A 11 -30.42 -16.47 2.01
CA GLY A 11 -31.70 -17.15 1.98
C GLY A 11 -32.65 -16.74 3.11
N LYS A 12 -33.81 -17.39 3.17
CA LYS A 12 -34.86 -17.12 4.17
C LYS A 12 -34.61 -17.79 5.53
N HIS A 13 -33.80 -18.82 5.54
CA HIS A 13 -33.48 -19.62 6.73
C HIS A 13 -31.95 -19.68 6.90
N ILE A 14 -31.46 -19.16 8.00
CA ILE A 14 -30.04 -19.15 8.33
C ILE A 14 -29.79 -20.12 9.47
N VAL A 15 -29.06 -21.20 9.22
CA VAL A 15 -28.66 -22.13 10.26
C VAL A 15 -27.35 -21.65 10.89
N VAL A 16 -27.36 -21.54 12.23
CA VAL A 16 -26.21 -21.07 13.00
C VAL A 16 -25.69 -22.13 13.95
N GLN A 17 -24.36 -22.11 14.13
CA GLN A 17 -23.69 -23.03 15.05
C GLN A 17 -22.50 -22.35 15.74
N GLY A 18 -21.97 -22.99 16.77
CA GLY A 18 -20.86 -22.50 17.57
C GLY A 18 -21.29 -21.89 18.92
N GLY A 19 -20.37 -21.84 19.87
CA GLY A 19 -20.65 -21.41 21.25
C GLY A 19 -21.18 -19.98 21.37
N THR A 20 -20.80 -19.07 20.45
CA THR A 20 -21.32 -17.68 20.39
C THR A 20 -22.83 -17.65 20.19
N MET A 21 -23.39 -18.64 19.49
CA MET A 21 -24.82 -18.72 19.20
C MET A 21 -25.68 -19.20 20.37
N ARG A 22 -25.07 -19.53 21.54
CA ARG A 22 -25.81 -19.72 22.80
C ARG A 22 -26.41 -18.42 23.32
N ASN A 23 -25.89 -17.27 22.89
CA ASN A 23 -26.38 -15.97 23.28
C ASN A 23 -27.61 -15.58 22.45
N ASP A 24 -28.77 -15.52 23.08
CA ASP A 24 -30.04 -15.17 22.44
C ASP A 24 -30.02 -13.77 21.82
N ALA A 25 -29.30 -12.81 22.42
CA ALA A 25 -29.17 -11.47 21.87
C ALA A 25 -28.44 -11.46 20.52
N VAL A 26 -27.42 -12.31 20.33
CA VAL A 26 -26.71 -12.46 19.05
C VAL A 26 -27.62 -13.05 17.99
N VAL A 27 -28.38 -14.09 18.35
CA VAL A 27 -29.35 -14.71 17.43
C VAL A 27 -30.42 -13.68 17.01
N ARG A 28 -30.97 -12.94 17.97
CA ARG A 28 -31.98 -11.92 17.70
C ARG A 28 -31.43 -10.76 16.86
N ALA A 29 -30.23 -10.33 17.12
CA ALA A 29 -29.55 -9.29 16.31
C ALA A 29 -29.36 -9.76 14.86
N LEU A 30 -28.96 -11.03 14.65
CA LEU A 30 -28.87 -11.63 13.31
C LEU A 30 -30.22 -11.63 12.59
N GLU A 31 -31.30 -12.03 13.25
CA GLU A 31 -32.66 -11.98 12.66
C GLU A 31 -33.06 -10.58 12.25
N GLN A 32 -32.82 -9.60 13.11
CA GLN A 32 -33.16 -8.20 12.84
C GLN A 32 -32.33 -7.63 11.69
N LEU A 33 -31.03 -7.93 11.63
CA LEU A 33 -30.14 -7.45 10.58
C LEU A 33 -30.42 -8.11 9.23
N THR A 34 -30.80 -9.38 9.23
CA THR A 34 -30.96 -10.17 7.99
C THR A 34 -32.40 -10.21 7.51
N GLY A 35 -33.38 -9.97 8.38
CA GLY A 35 -34.79 -10.18 8.07
C GLY A 35 -35.14 -11.67 7.83
N ALA A 36 -34.21 -12.59 8.08
CA ALA A 36 -34.36 -14.02 7.88
C ALA A 36 -34.61 -14.76 9.19
N GLN A 37 -35.22 -15.94 9.09
CA GLN A 37 -35.38 -16.83 10.23
C GLN A 37 -34.03 -17.46 10.60
N VAL A 38 -33.55 -17.25 11.83
CA VAL A 38 -32.33 -17.89 12.31
C VAL A 38 -32.66 -19.17 13.05
N ILE A 39 -32.16 -20.29 12.54
CA ILE A 39 -32.37 -21.62 13.09
C ILE A 39 -31.14 -21.99 13.90
N ARG A 40 -31.32 -22.20 15.19
CA ARG A 40 -30.30 -22.64 16.15
C ARG A 40 -30.71 -23.96 16.75
N CYS A 41 -29.83 -24.95 16.74
CA CYS A 41 -30.04 -26.20 17.46
C CYS A 41 -29.84 -26.00 18.98
N ASP A 42 -30.32 -26.96 19.78
CA ASP A 42 -30.28 -26.91 21.25
C ASP A 42 -28.85 -26.84 21.81
N MET A 43 -27.88 -27.43 21.09
CA MET A 43 -26.47 -27.48 21.48
C MET A 43 -25.59 -26.96 20.35
N PRO A 44 -25.65 -25.68 20.03
CA PRO A 44 -24.94 -25.12 18.87
C PRO A 44 -23.41 -25.27 18.94
N GLU A 45 -22.84 -25.34 20.14
CA GLU A 45 -21.41 -25.54 20.39
C GLU A 45 -20.93 -26.97 20.08
N LEU A 46 -21.82 -27.96 20.05
CA LEU A 46 -21.47 -29.36 19.77
C LEU A 46 -21.68 -29.77 18.30
N MET A 47 -22.19 -28.89 17.45
CA MET A 47 -22.52 -29.22 16.07
C MET A 47 -21.31 -29.68 15.25
N GLY A 48 -20.11 -29.17 15.55
CA GLY A 48 -18.87 -29.66 14.93
C GLY A 48 -18.57 -31.11 15.29
N ALA A 49 -18.69 -31.47 16.57
CA ALA A 49 -18.51 -32.84 17.04
C ALA A 49 -19.58 -33.78 16.47
N PHE A 50 -20.83 -33.32 16.38
CA PHE A 50 -21.93 -34.08 15.78
C PHE A 50 -21.68 -34.36 14.28
N GLY A 51 -21.20 -33.35 13.54
CA GLY A 51 -20.81 -33.51 12.14
C GLY A 51 -19.66 -34.49 11.97
N CYS A 52 -18.64 -34.46 12.86
CA CYS A 52 -17.57 -35.45 12.86
C CYS A 52 -18.09 -36.88 13.13
N ALA A 53 -19.09 -37.03 14.03
CA ALA A 53 -19.69 -38.33 14.32
C ALA A 53 -20.48 -38.89 13.12
N ILE A 54 -21.24 -38.02 12.42
CA ILE A 54 -21.93 -38.41 11.17
C ILE A 54 -20.92 -38.86 10.11
N TYR A 55 -19.86 -38.03 9.90
CA TYR A 55 -18.82 -38.35 8.94
C TYR A 55 -18.12 -39.68 9.26
N ALA A 56 -17.76 -39.89 10.53
CA ALA A 56 -17.16 -41.16 10.96
C ALA A 56 -18.08 -42.33 10.70
N ARG A 57 -19.38 -42.22 11.00
CA ARG A 57 -20.37 -43.27 10.73
C ARG A 57 -20.44 -43.65 9.24
N GLU A 58 -20.29 -42.70 8.35
CA GLU A 58 -20.38 -42.92 6.90
C GLU A 58 -19.08 -43.47 6.29
N HIS A 59 -17.93 -43.18 6.91
CA HIS A 59 -16.61 -43.43 6.32
C HIS A 59 -15.74 -44.41 7.12
N CYS A 60 -16.14 -44.79 8.35
CA CYS A 60 -15.40 -45.72 9.17
C CYS A 60 -16.11 -47.09 9.20
N ASN A 61 -15.38 -48.15 8.85
CA ASN A 61 -15.88 -49.53 8.82
C ASN A 61 -15.63 -50.29 10.14
N THR A 62 -14.96 -49.66 11.12
CA THR A 62 -14.66 -50.26 12.43
C THR A 62 -15.44 -49.54 13.50
N LEU A 63 -16.18 -50.33 14.31
CA LEU A 63 -16.86 -49.82 15.51
C LEU A 63 -15.88 -49.89 16.68
N VAL A 64 -15.67 -48.77 17.36
CA VAL A 64 -14.88 -48.68 18.59
C VAL A 64 -15.83 -48.36 19.73
N SER A 65 -15.80 -49.10 20.83
CA SER A 65 -16.64 -48.80 21.99
C SER A 65 -16.18 -47.55 22.74
N LEU A 66 -17.10 -46.88 23.44
CA LEU A 66 -16.74 -45.70 24.23
C LEU A 66 -15.73 -46.06 25.35
N ASP A 67 -15.89 -47.23 25.95
CA ASP A 67 -14.97 -47.75 26.98
C ASP A 67 -13.56 -47.97 26.44
N GLU A 68 -13.47 -48.44 25.22
CA GLU A 68 -12.19 -48.64 24.51
C GLU A 68 -11.54 -47.27 24.22
N ILE A 69 -12.31 -46.28 23.77
CA ILE A 69 -11.79 -44.90 23.54
C ILE A 69 -11.33 -44.28 24.87
N VAL A 70 -12.10 -44.41 25.92
CA VAL A 70 -11.76 -43.85 27.25
C VAL A 70 -10.56 -44.57 27.84
N SER A 71 -10.46 -45.88 27.72
CA SER A 71 -9.30 -46.66 28.20
C SER A 71 -8.00 -46.32 27.47
N GLN A 72 -8.09 -45.95 26.19
CA GLN A 72 -6.93 -45.47 25.40
C GLN A 72 -6.59 -44.00 25.61
N ALA A 73 -7.42 -43.25 26.35
CA ALA A 73 -7.21 -41.83 26.57
C ALA A 73 -6.20 -41.50 27.70
N HIS A 74 -5.64 -42.54 28.38
CA HIS A 74 -4.59 -42.31 29.34
C HIS A 74 -3.27 -41.95 28.64
N TYR A 75 -2.66 -40.87 29.11
CA TYR A 75 -1.39 -40.38 28.56
C TYR A 75 -0.56 -39.69 29.64
N SER A 76 0.74 -39.70 29.45
CA SER A 76 1.68 -38.88 30.20
C SER A 76 2.15 -37.71 29.35
N THR A 77 2.38 -36.56 29.99
CA THR A 77 2.80 -35.34 29.29
C THR A 77 4.23 -35.02 29.64
N HIS A 78 5.07 -34.79 28.62
CA HIS A 78 6.46 -34.37 28.79
C HIS A 78 6.71 -33.07 28.00
N LEU A 79 7.27 -32.06 28.68
CA LEU A 79 7.73 -30.86 28.03
C LEU A 79 9.10 -31.07 27.42
N LEU A 80 9.24 -30.83 26.13
CA LEU A 80 10.47 -30.93 25.37
C LEU A 80 10.84 -29.57 24.77
N HIS A 81 12.13 -29.32 24.66
CA HIS A 81 12.60 -28.14 23.93
C HIS A 81 13.14 -28.61 22.56
N CYS A 82 12.52 -28.12 21.49
CA CYS A 82 12.99 -28.43 20.14
C CYS A 82 14.31 -27.70 19.87
N LYS A 83 15.32 -28.46 19.45
CA LYS A 83 16.65 -27.94 19.07
C LYS A 83 16.84 -27.88 17.56
N GLY A 84 15.79 -28.03 16.78
CA GLY A 84 15.86 -28.11 15.32
C GLY A 84 16.06 -26.77 14.60
N CYS A 85 15.89 -25.65 15.29
CA CYS A 85 16.14 -24.30 14.76
C CYS A 85 16.09 -23.26 15.91
N ASP A 86 16.43 -22.01 15.62
CA ASP A 86 16.49 -20.90 16.59
C ASP A 86 15.16 -20.58 17.28
N ASN A 87 14.03 -21.09 16.79
CA ASN A 87 12.74 -20.93 17.45
C ASN A 87 12.62 -21.68 18.78
N GLN A 88 13.45 -22.69 19.03
CA GLN A 88 13.54 -23.47 20.29
C GLN A 88 12.16 -23.76 20.90
N CYS A 89 11.21 -24.22 20.07
CA CYS A 89 9.81 -24.41 20.47
C CYS A 89 9.71 -25.27 21.73
N GLN A 90 8.86 -24.87 22.67
CA GLN A 90 8.40 -25.73 23.72
C GLN A 90 7.36 -26.69 23.16
N VAL A 91 7.64 -27.99 23.17
CA VAL A 91 6.80 -29.04 22.58
C VAL A 91 6.34 -29.96 23.69
N PHE A 92 5.02 -30.13 23.79
CA PHE A 92 4.43 -31.12 24.68
C PHE A 92 4.35 -32.46 23.94
N ARG A 93 5.02 -33.49 24.45
CA ARG A 93 4.85 -34.86 24.01
C ARG A 93 3.81 -35.53 24.88
N TYR A 94 2.71 -35.95 24.29
CA TYR A 94 1.71 -36.80 24.88
C TYR A 94 2.05 -38.24 24.53
N HIS A 95 2.43 -39.01 25.53
CA HIS A 95 2.74 -40.44 25.37
C HIS A 95 1.56 -41.25 25.88
N PHE A 96 0.90 -41.93 24.95
CA PHE A 96 -0.25 -42.76 25.25
C PHE A 96 0.15 -44.18 25.65
N ASP A 97 -0.67 -44.85 26.45
CA ASP A 97 -0.42 -46.23 26.94
C ASP A 97 -0.32 -47.25 25.81
N ASN A 98 -0.85 -46.95 24.63
CA ASN A 98 -0.70 -47.77 23.41
C ASN A 98 0.67 -47.57 22.71
N GLY A 99 1.61 -46.83 23.33
CA GLY A 99 2.96 -46.58 22.84
C GLY A 99 3.02 -45.45 21.78
N LYS A 100 1.90 -44.86 21.36
CA LYS A 100 1.89 -43.76 20.38
C LYS A 100 2.22 -42.42 21.06
N ASN A 101 2.88 -41.55 20.30
CA ASN A 101 3.16 -40.20 20.75
C ASN A 101 2.39 -39.17 19.90
N TYR A 102 1.90 -38.13 20.57
CA TYR A 102 1.39 -36.94 19.91
C TYR A 102 2.16 -35.75 20.41
N TYR A 103 2.52 -34.84 19.48
CA TYR A 103 3.30 -33.65 19.76
C TYR A 103 2.46 -32.39 19.52
N SER A 104 2.49 -31.47 20.51
CA SER A 104 1.78 -30.19 20.46
C SER A 104 2.71 -29.05 20.82
N GLY A 105 2.50 -27.85 20.26
CA GLY A 105 3.35 -26.69 20.48
C GLY A 105 4.52 -26.55 19.48
N ASN A 106 4.77 -27.56 18.64
CA ASN A 106 5.76 -27.46 17.56
C ASN A 106 5.26 -26.51 16.46
N ARG A 107 6.11 -25.57 16.07
CA ARG A 107 5.83 -24.63 14.97
C ARG A 107 6.10 -25.20 13.58
N CYS A 108 6.71 -26.36 13.49
CA CYS A 108 6.92 -27.14 12.26
C CYS A 108 6.94 -28.63 12.60
N GLU A 109 6.90 -29.49 11.59
CA GLU A 109 6.92 -30.95 11.77
C GLU A 109 8.29 -31.57 11.44
N LYS A 110 9.34 -30.77 11.34
CA LYS A 110 10.68 -31.20 10.95
C LYS A 110 11.33 -32.17 11.96
N VAL A 111 11.15 -31.92 13.26
CA VAL A 111 11.73 -32.72 14.34
C VAL A 111 10.67 -33.57 15.01
N PHE A 112 9.53 -33.01 15.31
CA PHE A 112 8.40 -33.68 15.94
C PHE A 112 7.22 -33.67 14.98
N THR A 113 6.87 -34.83 14.42
CA THR A 113 5.76 -35.00 13.47
C THR A 113 4.70 -35.92 14.04
N ASN A 114 3.41 -35.60 13.75
CA ASN A 114 2.25 -36.40 14.09
C ASN A 114 1.71 -37.17 12.87
N GLY A 115 2.27 -36.95 11.69
CA GLY A 115 1.87 -37.59 10.43
C GLY A 115 2.72 -38.77 10.01
N SER A 116 2.24 -39.59 9.06
CA SER A 116 3.07 -40.54 8.32
C SER A 116 4.14 -39.78 7.54
N LYS A 117 5.36 -40.32 7.51
CA LYS A 117 6.42 -39.76 6.67
C LYS A 117 6.08 -40.09 5.21
N GLU A 118 5.39 -39.19 4.52
CA GLU A 118 5.36 -39.17 3.06
C GLU A 118 6.74 -38.73 2.55
N GLN A 119 7.11 -39.18 1.35
CA GLN A 119 8.32 -38.64 0.74
C GLN A 119 8.11 -37.13 0.54
N PRO A 120 9.04 -36.28 1.03
CA PRO A 120 8.86 -34.85 0.89
C PRO A 120 8.91 -34.43 -0.58
N GLY A 121 8.01 -33.54 -0.97
CA GLY A 121 8.02 -32.91 -2.28
C GLY A 121 9.23 -31.99 -2.46
N GLU A 122 9.49 -31.57 -3.69
CA GLU A 122 10.57 -30.64 -4.02
C GLU A 122 10.16 -29.19 -3.66
N ASN A 123 11.07 -28.41 -3.09
CA ASN A 123 10.83 -27.05 -2.64
C ASN A 123 11.79 -26.06 -3.31
N ILE A 124 11.28 -25.33 -4.32
CA ILE A 124 12.04 -24.33 -5.06
C ILE A 124 12.66 -23.25 -4.17
N TYR A 125 12.03 -22.90 -3.04
CA TYR A 125 12.49 -21.81 -2.16
C TYR A 125 13.82 -22.12 -1.47
N ARG A 126 14.14 -23.39 -1.23
CA ARG A 126 15.45 -23.83 -0.73
C ARG A 126 16.53 -23.56 -1.77
N PHE A 127 16.27 -23.95 -3.03
CA PHE A 127 17.17 -23.68 -4.16
C PHE A 127 17.34 -22.18 -4.38
N LYS A 128 16.25 -21.43 -4.41
CA LYS A 128 16.25 -19.96 -4.57
C LYS A 128 17.09 -19.27 -3.49
N ASN A 129 16.97 -19.69 -2.23
CA ASN A 129 17.71 -19.13 -1.11
C ASN A 129 19.22 -19.37 -1.24
N GLU A 130 19.63 -20.59 -1.62
CA GLU A 130 21.04 -20.92 -1.86
C GLU A 130 21.59 -20.16 -3.06
N LEU A 131 20.85 -20.09 -4.15
CA LEU A 131 21.25 -19.36 -5.36
C LEU A 131 21.42 -17.85 -5.11
N LEU A 132 20.58 -17.28 -4.25
CA LEU A 132 20.70 -15.88 -3.83
C LEU A 132 21.93 -15.64 -2.98
N PHE A 133 22.04 -16.34 -1.86
CA PHE A 133 22.93 -15.96 -0.76
C PHE A 133 24.17 -16.87 -0.59
N GLY A 134 24.21 -18.02 -1.25
CA GLY A 134 25.36 -18.91 -1.20
C GLY A 134 26.68 -18.28 -1.68
N ARG A 135 26.57 -17.30 -2.59
CA ARG A 135 27.72 -16.52 -3.10
C ARG A 135 28.33 -15.56 -2.09
N SER A 136 27.67 -15.26 -0.98
CA SER A 136 28.18 -14.35 0.06
C SER A 136 29.51 -14.80 0.70
N LYS A 137 29.94 -16.04 0.45
CA LYS A 137 31.21 -16.60 0.89
C LYS A 137 32.42 -16.12 0.08
N THR A 138 32.17 -15.50 -1.09
CA THR A 138 33.25 -14.99 -1.96
C THR A 138 33.72 -13.63 -1.46
N VAL A 139 34.98 -13.55 -1.07
CA VAL A 139 35.62 -12.33 -0.51
C VAL A 139 36.80 -11.95 -1.37
N PRO A 140 37.04 -10.64 -1.69
CA PRO A 140 38.24 -10.19 -2.37
C PRO A 140 39.50 -10.46 -1.53
N GLU A 141 40.63 -10.78 -2.17
CA GLU A 141 41.88 -11.08 -1.46
C GLU A 141 42.41 -9.90 -0.62
N LYS A 142 42.22 -8.68 -1.07
CA LYS A 142 42.59 -7.44 -0.36
C LYS A 142 41.43 -6.43 -0.45
N PRO A 143 40.46 -6.50 0.45
CA PRO A 143 39.32 -5.60 0.41
C PRO A 143 39.74 -4.17 0.74
N ARG A 144 39.20 -3.19 0.00
CA ARG A 144 39.36 -1.75 0.25
C ARG A 144 38.57 -1.30 1.47
N MET A 145 37.42 -1.89 1.67
CA MET A 145 36.47 -1.63 2.74
C MET A 145 35.49 -2.78 2.89
N VAL A 146 34.74 -2.79 3.98
CA VAL A 146 33.69 -3.75 4.27
C VAL A 146 32.32 -3.06 4.18
N VAL A 147 31.48 -3.47 3.23
CA VAL A 147 30.12 -2.97 3.07
C VAL A 147 29.14 -4.03 3.55
N GLY A 148 28.32 -3.68 4.54
CA GLY A 148 27.25 -4.53 5.04
C GLY A 148 26.01 -4.44 4.15
N ILE A 149 25.43 -5.57 3.77
CA ILE A 149 24.14 -5.64 3.05
C ILE A 149 23.13 -6.33 3.96
N PRO A 150 22.02 -5.65 4.34
CA PRO A 150 20.94 -6.29 5.09
C PRO A 150 20.20 -7.28 4.19
N ARG A 151 20.00 -8.52 4.67
CA ARG A 151 19.25 -9.58 4.00
C ARG A 151 17.76 -9.28 4.11
N SER A 152 17.27 -8.30 3.34
CA SER A 152 15.94 -7.77 3.48
C SER A 152 15.38 -7.19 2.17
N LEU A 153 14.06 -7.08 2.09
CA LEU A 153 13.33 -6.44 1.01
C LEU A 153 13.82 -6.88 -0.39
N ASN A 154 14.21 -5.93 -1.25
CA ASN A 154 14.63 -6.21 -2.62
C ASN A 154 15.99 -6.90 -2.75
N MET A 155 16.71 -7.12 -1.67
CA MET A 155 17.92 -7.98 -1.70
C MET A 155 17.56 -9.44 -2.02
N TYR A 156 16.33 -9.87 -1.76
CA TYR A 156 15.80 -11.16 -2.22
C TYR A 156 15.53 -11.24 -3.73
N GLU A 157 15.71 -10.12 -4.45
CA GLU A 157 15.67 -10.06 -5.92
C GLU A 157 17.04 -9.73 -6.52
N ASN A 158 17.73 -8.74 -5.99
CA ASN A 158 18.88 -8.08 -6.61
C ASN A 158 20.23 -8.35 -5.93
N PHE A 159 20.32 -9.19 -4.89
CA PHE A 159 21.56 -9.48 -4.21
C PHE A 159 22.66 -10.04 -5.13
N PRO A 160 22.37 -10.92 -6.11
CA PRO A 160 23.40 -11.40 -7.04
C PRO A 160 24.09 -10.27 -7.79
N PHE A 161 23.33 -9.28 -8.26
CA PHE A 161 23.86 -8.10 -8.92
C PHE A 161 24.76 -7.27 -7.98
N TRP A 162 24.25 -6.92 -6.79
CA TRP A 162 24.98 -6.07 -5.85
C TRP A 162 26.24 -6.71 -5.29
N HIS A 163 26.16 -7.98 -4.94
CA HIS A 163 27.30 -8.73 -4.44
C HIS A 163 28.41 -8.78 -5.51
N THR A 164 28.06 -9.14 -6.75
CA THR A 164 29.03 -9.24 -7.83
C THR A 164 29.66 -7.89 -8.17
N LEU A 165 28.84 -6.83 -8.25
CA LEU A 165 29.30 -5.47 -8.54
C LEU A 165 30.32 -4.98 -7.51
N LEU A 166 30.00 -5.12 -6.21
CA LEU A 166 30.85 -4.63 -5.13
C LEU A 166 32.12 -5.46 -5.01
N THR A 167 32.03 -6.80 -5.04
CA THR A 167 33.21 -7.67 -4.91
C THR A 167 34.16 -7.54 -6.08
N ALA A 168 33.67 -7.39 -7.31
CA ALA A 168 34.50 -7.12 -8.48
C ALA A 168 35.21 -5.75 -8.41
N CYS A 169 34.65 -4.80 -7.65
CA CYS A 169 35.27 -3.52 -7.34
C CYS A 169 36.25 -3.59 -6.12
N GLY A 170 36.55 -4.77 -5.59
CA GLY A 170 37.45 -4.95 -4.46
C GLY A 170 36.85 -4.56 -3.12
N ILE A 171 35.51 -4.55 -2.99
CA ILE A 171 34.78 -4.25 -1.77
C ILE A 171 34.32 -5.58 -1.16
N GLU A 172 34.64 -5.82 0.12
CA GLU A 172 34.09 -6.97 0.85
C GLU A 172 32.62 -6.74 1.16
N VAL A 173 31.78 -7.70 0.76
CA VAL A 173 30.36 -7.68 1.08
C VAL A 173 30.10 -8.58 2.29
N ARG A 174 29.61 -7.98 3.35
CA ARG A 174 29.18 -8.70 4.53
C ARG A 174 27.67 -8.73 4.62
N LEU A 175 27.09 -9.92 4.44
CA LEU A 175 25.63 -10.12 4.51
C LEU A 175 25.22 -10.26 5.98
N SER A 176 24.10 -9.67 6.37
CA SER A 176 23.50 -9.95 7.69
C SER A 176 23.03 -11.40 7.79
N GLY A 177 22.96 -11.92 9.01
CA GLY A 177 22.45 -13.26 9.27
C GLY A 177 21.02 -13.48 8.78
N GLU A 178 20.52 -14.71 8.87
CA GLU A 178 19.12 -15.04 8.58
C GLU A 178 18.20 -14.32 9.55
N SER A 179 16.97 -14.08 9.10
CA SER A 179 15.93 -13.46 9.95
C SER A 179 15.59 -14.39 11.11
N THR A 180 15.61 -13.84 12.33
CA THR A 180 15.22 -14.55 13.54
C THR A 180 14.18 -13.76 14.32
N TYR A 181 13.29 -14.46 15.03
CA TYR A 181 12.29 -13.80 15.87
C TYR A 181 12.96 -13.01 17.01
N SER A 182 14.04 -13.54 17.60
CA SER A 182 14.81 -12.83 18.61
C SER A 182 15.43 -11.53 18.09
N GLY A 183 15.97 -11.52 16.86
CA GLY A 183 16.49 -10.30 16.23
C GLY A 183 15.40 -9.26 15.97
N TYR A 184 14.19 -9.72 15.64
CA TYR A 184 13.02 -8.84 15.52
C TYR A 184 12.63 -8.23 16.87
N GLU A 185 12.47 -9.03 17.92
CA GLU A 185 12.09 -8.55 19.26
C GLU A 185 13.10 -7.52 19.80
N GLN A 186 14.40 -7.76 19.63
CA GLN A 186 15.45 -6.83 20.06
C GLN A 186 15.37 -5.49 19.34
N SER A 187 14.94 -5.48 18.10
CA SER A 187 14.83 -4.27 17.26
C SER A 187 13.42 -3.65 17.21
N ALA A 188 12.41 -4.27 17.82
CA ALA A 188 11.01 -3.84 17.72
C ALA A 188 10.77 -2.38 18.14
N ARG A 189 11.54 -1.88 19.14
CA ARG A 189 11.46 -0.48 19.59
C ARG A 189 11.93 0.55 18.55
N MET A 190 12.59 0.11 17.48
CA MET A 190 13.04 0.97 16.38
C MET A 190 11.97 1.10 15.29
N VAL A 191 10.94 0.27 15.32
CA VAL A 191 9.83 0.31 14.37
C VAL A 191 8.97 1.54 14.66
N MET A 192 8.96 2.50 13.74
CA MET A 192 8.24 3.77 13.92
C MET A 192 6.74 3.68 13.67
N SER A 193 6.29 2.62 13.00
CA SER A 193 4.88 2.40 12.69
C SER A 193 4.51 0.94 12.82
N ASP A 194 3.60 0.62 13.74
CA ASP A 194 3.17 -0.75 14.00
C ASP A 194 2.41 -1.38 12.82
N ASN A 195 1.77 -0.53 12.01
CA ASN A 195 0.94 -0.95 10.89
C ASN A 195 1.73 -1.24 9.59
N ILE A 196 3.06 -1.12 9.63
CA ILE A 196 3.89 -1.47 8.47
C ILE A 196 4.02 -2.99 8.35
N CYS A 197 4.18 -3.50 7.12
CA CYS A 197 4.31 -4.94 6.87
C CYS A 197 5.52 -5.55 7.58
N PHE A 198 5.40 -6.81 8.01
CA PHE A 198 6.42 -7.53 8.76
C PHE A 198 7.81 -7.55 8.09
N PRO A 199 7.94 -7.75 6.76
CA PRO A 199 9.24 -7.67 6.09
C PRO A 199 9.99 -6.36 6.32
N ALA A 200 9.29 -5.24 6.42
CA ALA A 200 9.90 -3.94 6.72
C ALA A 200 10.39 -3.86 8.17
N LYS A 201 9.62 -4.40 9.12
CA LYS A 201 10.01 -4.43 10.54
C LYS A 201 11.32 -5.17 10.77
N LEU A 202 11.57 -6.23 10.02
CA LEU A 202 12.78 -7.05 10.10
C LEU A 202 14.07 -6.32 9.66
N VAL A 203 13.98 -5.28 8.83
CA VAL A 203 15.16 -4.52 8.36
C VAL A 203 15.99 -3.99 9.51
N HIS A 204 15.33 -3.53 10.59
CA HIS A 204 16.02 -3.01 11.76
C HIS A 204 16.94 -4.05 12.43
N GLY A 205 16.46 -5.30 12.57
CA GLY A 205 17.25 -6.41 13.10
C GLY A 205 18.49 -6.72 12.25
N HIS A 206 18.30 -6.74 10.92
CA HIS A 206 19.43 -6.94 9.99
C HIS A 206 20.46 -5.82 10.06
N VAL A 207 20.02 -4.57 10.19
CA VAL A 207 20.91 -3.43 10.35
C VAL A 207 21.67 -3.50 11.68
N GLN A 208 21.02 -3.86 12.79
CA GLN A 208 21.67 -4.07 14.07
C GLN A 208 22.71 -5.19 14.02
N ASN A 209 22.40 -6.28 13.32
CA ASN A 209 23.34 -7.39 13.12
C ASN A 209 24.61 -6.93 12.37
N LEU A 210 24.48 -6.12 11.33
CA LEU A 210 25.62 -5.56 10.59
C LEU A 210 26.46 -4.58 11.42
N ILE A 211 25.81 -3.77 12.25
CA ILE A 211 26.51 -2.89 13.20
C ILE A 211 27.34 -3.70 14.19
N ALA A 212 26.78 -4.79 14.72
CA ALA A 212 27.49 -5.71 15.59
C ALA A 212 28.71 -6.38 14.91
N GLN A 213 28.62 -6.60 13.59
CA GLN A 213 29.70 -7.09 12.74
C GLN A 213 30.76 -6.02 12.42
N LYS A 214 30.58 -4.78 12.85
CA LYS A 214 31.54 -3.66 12.67
C LYS A 214 31.92 -3.43 11.21
N VAL A 215 30.89 -3.37 10.32
CA VAL A 215 31.07 -2.98 8.92
C VAL A 215 31.39 -1.50 8.80
N ASP A 216 32.11 -1.08 7.75
CA ASP A 216 32.47 0.32 7.55
C ASP A 216 31.27 1.15 7.09
N ARG A 217 30.37 0.56 6.30
CA ARG A 217 29.17 1.18 5.74
C ARG A 217 28.07 0.14 5.58
N ILE A 218 26.82 0.58 5.57
CA ILE A 218 25.65 -0.27 5.27
C ILE A 218 25.04 0.19 3.96
N PHE A 219 24.88 -0.72 3.01
CA PHE A 219 24.29 -0.46 1.70
C PHE A 219 22.82 -0.88 1.71
N LEU A 220 21.94 0.09 1.64
CA LEU A 220 20.48 -0.09 1.58
C LEU A 220 19.90 0.84 0.49
N PRO A 221 20.00 0.44 -0.80
CA PRO A 221 19.70 1.31 -1.94
C PRO A 221 18.22 1.69 -2.00
N PHE A 222 17.96 2.88 -2.52
CA PHE A 222 16.63 3.42 -2.76
C PHE A 222 16.15 3.01 -4.16
N VAL A 223 15.62 1.77 -4.29
CA VAL A 223 15.26 1.19 -5.60
C VAL A 223 13.85 1.59 -5.99
N ILE A 224 13.71 2.44 -7.00
CA ILE A 224 12.43 2.99 -7.47
C ILE A 224 11.77 2.04 -8.46
N PHE A 225 12.55 1.54 -9.43
CA PHE A 225 12.08 0.64 -10.48
C PHE A 225 12.89 -0.65 -10.50
N GLU A 226 12.20 -1.76 -10.63
CA GLU A 226 12.78 -3.05 -10.98
C GLU A 226 12.98 -3.19 -12.49
N ARG A 227 13.59 -4.30 -12.91
CA ARG A 227 13.69 -4.65 -14.33
C ARG A 227 12.30 -4.76 -14.93
N LYS A 228 12.17 -4.26 -16.14
CA LYS A 228 10.91 -4.37 -16.89
C LYS A 228 10.64 -5.82 -17.27
N GLY A 229 9.41 -6.25 -17.03
CA GLY A 229 8.81 -7.38 -17.71
C GLY A 229 8.16 -6.94 -19.04
N LYS A 230 7.09 -7.59 -19.43
CA LYS A 230 6.27 -7.19 -20.60
C LYS A 230 5.45 -5.93 -20.33
N GLU A 231 5.14 -5.66 -19.05
CA GLU A 231 4.44 -4.46 -18.63
C GLU A 231 5.38 -3.24 -18.63
N GLN A 232 4.82 -2.07 -18.92
CA GLN A 232 5.60 -0.84 -19.07
C GLN A 232 6.09 -0.28 -17.73
N ASN A 233 5.33 -0.50 -16.66
CA ASN A 233 5.65 -0.06 -15.32
C ASN A 233 6.27 -1.17 -14.48
N SER A 234 7.29 -0.80 -13.70
CA SER A 234 8.00 -1.73 -12.82
C SER A 234 8.36 -1.09 -11.49
N TYR A 235 7.47 -0.26 -10.95
CA TYR A 235 7.71 0.37 -9.66
C TYR A 235 7.83 -0.65 -8.53
N ASN A 236 8.71 -0.38 -7.58
CA ASN A 236 8.62 -0.98 -6.26
C ASN A 236 7.54 -0.30 -5.41
N CYS A 237 7.06 -0.97 -4.38
CA CYS A 237 6.20 -0.31 -3.40
C CYS A 237 7.03 0.72 -2.59
N PRO A 238 6.39 1.73 -1.98
CA PRO A 238 7.08 2.73 -1.17
C PRO A 238 7.99 2.16 -0.08
N VAL A 239 7.60 1.04 0.55
CA VAL A 239 8.40 0.36 1.58
C VAL A 239 9.72 -0.16 1.00
N VAL A 240 9.66 -0.94 -0.06
CA VAL A 240 10.89 -1.48 -0.70
C VAL A 240 11.78 -0.35 -1.17
N THR A 241 11.19 0.72 -1.70
CA THR A 241 11.94 1.87 -2.19
C THR A 241 12.59 2.69 -1.08
N GLY A 242 11.83 3.11 -0.08
CA GLY A 242 12.22 4.22 0.81
C GLY A 242 12.46 3.85 2.26
N TYR A 243 12.42 2.57 2.65
CA TYR A 243 12.56 2.19 4.06
C TYR A 243 13.95 2.52 4.65
N SER A 244 14.96 2.69 3.81
CA SER A 244 16.27 3.20 4.22
C SER A 244 16.19 4.55 4.94
N GLU A 245 15.24 5.42 4.60
CA GLU A 245 15.06 6.72 5.25
C GLU A 245 14.51 6.56 6.68
N VAL A 246 13.63 5.58 6.89
CA VAL A 246 13.15 5.22 8.24
C VAL A 246 14.30 4.71 9.10
N VAL A 247 15.12 3.80 8.55
CA VAL A 247 16.30 3.27 9.25
C VAL A 247 17.26 4.38 9.62
N LYS A 248 17.55 5.30 8.69
CA LYS A 248 18.41 6.47 8.98
C LYS A 248 17.83 7.38 10.06
N SER A 249 16.52 7.48 10.15
CA SER A 249 15.84 8.33 11.15
C SER A 249 16.04 7.82 12.58
N VAL A 250 16.11 6.51 12.76
CA VAL A 250 16.15 5.89 14.10
C VAL A 250 17.55 5.40 14.51
N GLN A 251 18.48 5.29 13.56
CA GLN A 251 19.81 4.75 13.79
C GLN A 251 20.78 5.79 14.31
N SER A 252 21.50 5.48 15.40
CA SER A 252 22.46 6.37 16.07
C SER A 252 23.87 5.80 16.16
N SER A 253 24.19 4.70 15.44
CA SER A 253 25.48 4.00 15.55
C SER A 253 26.69 4.77 14.99
N GLY A 254 26.47 5.82 14.22
CA GLY A 254 27.52 6.53 13.49
C GLY A 254 27.99 5.83 12.20
N ILE A 255 27.61 4.57 11.94
CA ILE A 255 27.93 3.88 10.69
C ILE A 255 27.07 4.47 9.55
N PRO A 256 27.71 4.92 8.45
CA PRO A 256 26.96 5.47 7.32
C PRO A 256 26.02 4.44 6.67
N ILE A 257 24.79 4.87 6.37
CA ILE A 257 23.83 4.09 5.60
C ILE A 257 23.71 4.70 4.21
N ASP A 258 24.24 3.99 3.23
CA ASP A 258 24.25 4.42 1.83
C ASP A 258 22.94 4.02 1.15
N SER A 259 22.23 4.99 0.60
CA SER A 259 20.96 4.77 -0.08
C SER A 259 20.95 5.49 -1.43
N PRO A 260 21.81 5.07 -2.39
CA PRO A 260 21.78 5.64 -3.72
C PRO A 260 20.44 5.35 -4.38
N ALA A 261 19.93 6.33 -5.13
CA ALA A 261 18.71 6.16 -5.93
C ALA A 261 19.01 5.26 -7.12
N ILE A 262 18.24 4.19 -7.26
CA ILE A 262 18.46 3.14 -8.26
C ILE A 262 17.20 2.89 -9.08
N SER A 263 17.42 2.64 -10.37
CA SER A 263 16.40 2.21 -11.31
C SER A 263 16.96 1.13 -12.22
N PHE A 264 16.40 -0.07 -12.14
CA PHE A 264 16.75 -1.18 -13.05
C PHE A 264 16.00 -1.10 -14.40
N LYS A 265 15.20 -0.05 -14.62
CA LYS A 265 14.34 0.10 -15.80
C LYS A 265 15.11 0.39 -17.09
N ASP A 266 16.26 1.08 -17.01
CA ASP A 266 17.11 1.52 -18.12
C ASP A 266 18.56 1.25 -17.73
N GLU A 267 19.25 0.43 -18.49
CA GLU A 267 20.59 -0.06 -18.17
C GLU A 267 21.63 1.06 -18.20
N ASP A 268 21.54 1.99 -19.16
CA ASP A 268 22.45 3.15 -19.23
C ASP A 268 22.34 4.06 -18.01
N LEU A 269 21.11 4.26 -17.51
CA LEU A 269 20.87 5.05 -16.30
C LEU A 269 21.32 4.29 -15.06
N LEU A 270 21.09 2.98 -14.99
CA LEU A 270 21.58 2.11 -13.92
C LEU A 270 23.11 2.16 -13.84
N TYR A 271 23.80 2.03 -14.97
CA TYR A 271 25.25 2.15 -15.01
C TYR A 271 25.74 3.50 -14.43
N LYS A 272 25.11 4.61 -14.81
CA LYS A 272 25.46 5.94 -14.29
C LYS A 272 25.22 6.05 -12.79
N GLN A 273 24.14 5.50 -12.28
CA GLN A 273 23.82 5.48 -10.85
C GLN A 273 24.87 4.66 -10.07
N CYS A 274 25.18 3.46 -10.54
CA CYS A 274 26.21 2.60 -9.96
C CYS A 274 27.60 3.25 -10.02
N SER A 275 27.95 3.84 -11.17
CA SER A 275 29.23 4.54 -11.36
C SER A 275 29.36 5.73 -10.42
N ASN A 276 28.33 6.57 -10.29
CA ASN A 276 28.35 7.70 -9.37
C ASN A 276 28.55 7.24 -7.92
N TYR A 277 27.87 6.18 -7.49
CA TYR A 277 28.01 5.63 -6.16
C TYR A 277 29.43 5.07 -5.94
N LEU A 278 29.91 4.20 -6.82
CA LEU A 278 31.21 3.55 -6.68
C LEU A 278 32.37 4.53 -6.78
N LYS A 279 32.30 5.56 -7.62
CA LYS A 279 33.26 6.67 -7.64
C LYS A 279 33.32 7.41 -6.31
N SER A 280 32.19 7.58 -5.63
CA SER A 280 32.17 8.20 -4.31
C SER A 280 32.87 7.35 -3.25
N LEU A 281 33.07 6.06 -3.52
CA LEU A 281 33.85 5.11 -2.72
C LEU A 281 35.31 4.97 -3.20
N GLY A 282 35.75 5.76 -4.21
CA GLY A 282 37.13 5.76 -4.72
C GLY A 282 37.41 4.63 -5.72
N VAL A 283 36.42 4.07 -6.39
CA VAL A 283 36.60 3.03 -7.43
C VAL A 283 36.82 3.68 -8.80
N GLU A 284 37.79 3.16 -9.57
CA GLU A 284 38.13 3.64 -10.89
C GLU A 284 37.10 3.24 -11.96
N GLU A 285 36.83 4.12 -12.94
CA GLU A 285 35.79 3.95 -13.96
C GLU A 285 35.97 2.67 -14.80
N SER A 286 37.23 2.31 -15.13
CA SER A 286 37.54 1.08 -15.89
C SER A 286 37.08 -0.16 -15.14
N GLN A 287 37.37 -0.22 -13.83
CA GLN A 287 36.98 -1.32 -12.96
C GLN A 287 35.46 -1.38 -12.79
N ILE A 288 34.80 -0.22 -12.67
CA ILE A 288 33.33 -0.14 -12.58
C ILE A 288 32.66 -0.73 -13.80
N LYS A 289 33.19 -0.43 -15.00
CA LYS A 289 32.60 -0.92 -16.26
C LYS A 289 32.64 -2.44 -16.37
N GLU A 290 33.78 -3.04 -16.04
CA GLU A 290 33.91 -4.51 -16.02
C GLU A 290 33.03 -5.15 -14.96
N ALA A 291 33.03 -4.59 -13.76
CA ALA A 291 32.23 -5.09 -12.65
C ALA A 291 30.74 -5.02 -12.94
N PHE A 292 30.28 -3.95 -13.59
CA PHE A 292 28.88 -3.77 -13.96
C PHE A 292 28.42 -4.80 -15.00
N ALA A 293 29.22 -5.03 -16.06
CA ALA A 293 28.91 -6.04 -17.08
C ALA A 293 28.77 -7.44 -16.44
N LYS A 294 29.76 -7.81 -15.59
CA LYS A 294 29.74 -9.08 -14.87
C LYS A 294 28.54 -9.20 -13.93
N ALA A 295 28.18 -8.12 -13.23
CA ALA A 295 27.01 -8.11 -12.33
C ALA A 295 25.68 -8.28 -13.07
N THR A 296 25.57 -7.69 -14.27
CA THR A 296 24.40 -7.83 -15.13
C THR A 296 24.25 -9.28 -15.61
N GLU A 297 25.33 -9.88 -16.11
CA GLU A 297 25.37 -11.28 -16.55
C GLU A 297 24.94 -12.22 -15.41
N VAL A 298 25.53 -12.07 -14.23
CA VAL A 298 25.22 -12.92 -13.06
C VAL A 298 23.76 -12.78 -12.63
N GLN A 299 23.18 -11.60 -12.77
CA GLN A 299 21.75 -11.41 -12.46
C GLN A 299 20.83 -12.05 -13.48
N GLU A 300 21.24 -12.08 -14.76
CA GLU A 300 20.51 -12.78 -15.82
C GLU A 300 20.58 -14.29 -15.64
N ASP A 301 21.77 -14.81 -15.34
CA ASP A 301 21.97 -16.23 -15.03
C ASP A 301 21.15 -16.68 -13.81
N TYR A 302 21.06 -15.83 -12.80
CA TYR A 302 20.19 -16.07 -11.64
C TYR A 302 18.72 -16.23 -12.06
N ALA A 303 18.22 -15.31 -12.88
CA ALA A 303 16.84 -15.35 -13.35
C ALA A 303 16.56 -16.61 -14.21
N ALA A 304 17.47 -16.90 -15.16
CA ALA A 304 17.36 -18.06 -16.03
C ALA A 304 17.41 -19.39 -15.25
N SER A 305 18.32 -19.48 -14.27
CA SER A 305 18.43 -20.67 -13.39
C SER A 305 17.16 -20.93 -12.58
N LEU A 306 16.51 -19.87 -12.09
CA LEU A 306 15.24 -20.02 -11.37
C LEU A 306 14.12 -20.54 -12.28
N VAL A 307 14.01 -20.02 -13.49
CA VAL A 307 13.01 -20.47 -14.47
C VAL A 307 13.24 -21.93 -14.84
N ALA A 308 14.49 -22.29 -15.14
CA ALA A 308 14.85 -23.65 -15.51
C ALA A 308 14.53 -24.65 -14.40
N HIS A 309 14.87 -24.32 -13.15
CA HIS A 309 14.60 -25.20 -12.03
C HIS A 309 13.11 -25.32 -11.71
N ASN A 310 12.33 -24.22 -11.79
CA ASN A 310 10.87 -24.29 -11.66
C ASN A 310 10.23 -25.21 -12.73
N LYS A 311 10.70 -25.14 -13.99
CA LYS A 311 10.23 -26.03 -15.06
C LYS A 311 10.58 -27.48 -14.78
N GLN A 312 11.79 -27.73 -14.29
CA GLN A 312 12.24 -29.07 -13.94
C GLN A 312 11.40 -29.67 -12.81
N VAL A 313 11.14 -28.92 -11.73
CA VAL A 313 10.26 -29.36 -10.63
C VAL A 313 8.87 -29.72 -11.16
N LEU A 314 8.29 -28.88 -12.01
CA LEU A 314 6.98 -29.14 -12.61
C LEU A 314 6.96 -30.39 -13.49
N GLU A 315 7.99 -30.61 -14.31
CA GLU A 315 8.09 -31.79 -15.15
C GLU A 315 8.26 -33.06 -14.33
N ASN A 316 9.12 -33.05 -13.31
CA ASN A 316 9.32 -34.15 -12.37
C ASN A 316 8.01 -34.52 -11.65
N ALA A 317 7.30 -33.51 -11.15
CA ALA A 317 6.02 -33.68 -10.48
C ALA A 317 4.98 -34.35 -11.39
N ARG A 318 4.89 -33.91 -12.65
CA ARG A 318 3.99 -34.52 -13.64
C ARG A 318 4.32 -35.96 -13.96
N GLN A 319 5.61 -36.30 -14.07
CA GLN A 319 6.05 -37.68 -14.27
C GLN A 319 5.69 -38.57 -13.09
N GLN A 320 5.78 -38.05 -11.89
CA GLN A 320 5.47 -38.77 -10.63
C GLN A 320 3.98 -38.66 -10.25
N LYS A 321 3.17 -37.94 -11.01
CA LYS A 321 1.76 -37.62 -10.72
C LYS A 321 1.56 -36.94 -9.35
N HIS A 322 2.53 -36.15 -8.93
CA HIS A 322 2.42 -35.33 -7.74
C HIS A 322 1.62 -34.06 -8.01
N MET A 323 0.98 -33.55 -6.96
CA MET A 323 0.35 -32.27 -7.00
C MET A 323 1.40 -31.14 -6.85
N VAL A 324 1.19 -30.06 -7.56
CA VAL A 324 2.07 -28.91 -7.57
C VAL A 324 1.34 -27.69 -7.01
N VAL A 325 1.96 -26.97 -6.11
CA VAL A 325 1.51 -25.66 -5.66
C VAL A 325 2.42 -24.58 -6.22
N LEU A 326 1.85 -23.69 -7.02
CA LEU A 326 2.50 -22.42 -7.34
C LEU A 326 2.29 -21.50 -6.15
N LEU A 327 3.36 -21.32 -5.36
CA LEU A 327 3.36 -20.44 -4.21
C LEU A 327 3.85 -19.05 -4.66
N ALA A 328 2.92 -18.13 -4.91
CA ALA A 328 3.21 -16.79 -5.40
C ALA A 328 3.37 -15.80 -4.26
N GLY A 329 4.28 -14.83 -4.44
CA GLY A 329 4.46 -13.78 -3.44
C GLY A 329 5.57 -12.79 -3.80
N ARG A 330 5.93 -11.96 -2.84
CA ARG A 330 7.03 -11.02 -3.00
C ARG A 330 8.37 -11.72 -2.90
N PRO A 331 9.46 -11.21 -3.52
CA PRO A 331 10.78 -11.83 -3.42
C PRO A 331 11.22 -12.13 -2.00
N TYR A 332 10.94 -11.24 -1.06
CA TYR A 332 11.28 -11.42 0.36
C TYR A 332 10.47 -12.51 1.08
N HIS A 333 9.41 -13.07 0.46
CA HIS A 333 8.77 -14.30 0.95
C HIS A 333 9.64 -15.54 0.74
N THR A 334 10.84 -15.40 0.16
CA THR A 334 11.88 -16.44 0.19
C THR A 334 12.46 -16.61 1.60
N ASP A 335 12.34 -15.61 2.47
CA ASP A 335 12.76 -15.69 3.87
C ASP A 335 11.85 -16.65 4.65
N MET A 336 12.45 -17.63 5.32
CA MET A 336 11.73 -18.67 6.04
C MET A 336 10.97 -18.16 7.26
N LEU A 337 11.43 -17.06 7.88
CA LEU A 337 10.70 -16.42 8.97
C LEU A 337 9.47 -15.69 8.44
N ILE A 338 9.62 -14.91 7.37
CA ILE A 338 8.53 -14.15 6.76
C ILE A 338 7.43 -15.08 6.26
N GLN A 339 7.78 -16.16 5.54
CA GLN A 339 6.79 -17.12 5.04
C GLN A 339 6.31 -18.15 6.08
N HIS A 340 6.76 -18.05 7.33
CA HIS A 340 6.44 -19.02 8.40
C HIS A 340 6.69 -20.50 8.00
N LYS A 341 7.71 -20.74 7.16
CA LYS A 341 8.07 -22.06 6.63
C LYS A 341 6.96 -22.76 5.83
N ILE A 342 6.05 -22.01 5.24
CA ILE A 342 4.90 -22.56 4.48
C ILE A 342 5.36 -23.45 3.33
N SER A 343 6.42 -23.06 2.60
CA SER A 343 6.97 -23.89 1.52
C SER A 343 7.51 -25.23 2.01
N ASP A 344 8.14 -25.25 3.21
CA ASP A 344 8.58 -26.50 3.83
C ASP A 344 7.39 -27.35 4.30
N VAL A 345 6.34 -26.71 4.85
CA VAL A 345 5.12 -27.43 5.28
C VAL A 345 4.42 -28.10 4.10
N LEU A 346 4.34 -27.43 2.94
CA LEU A 346 3.79 -28.02 1.72
C LEU A 346 4.63 -29.21 1.24
N ALA A 347 5.95 -29.02 1.18
CA ALA A 347 6.86 -30.09 0.77
C ALA A 347 6.81 -31.30 1.73
N ASP A 348 6.77 -31.07 3.06
CA ASP A 348 6.64 -32.14 4.07
C ASP A 348 5.31 -32.92 3.95
N MET A 349 4.31 -32.38 3.26
CA MET A 349 3.04 -33.04 2.92
C MET A 349 3.06 -33.72 1.53
N GLY A 350 4.24 -33.90 0.91
CA GLY A 350 4.40 -34.55 -0.38
C GLY A 350 3.97 -33.71 -1.58
N ILE A 351 3.93 -32.40 -1.45
CA ILE A 351 3.54 -31.46 -2.52
C ILE A 351 4.77 -30.78 -3.07
N ASP A 352 4.93 -30.77 -4.38
CA ASP A 352 5.98 -30.04 -5.04
C ASP A 352 5.64 -28.56 -5.12
N VAL A 353 6.60 -27.70 -4.76
CA VAL A 353 6.40 -26.24 -4.66
C VAL A 353 7.21 -25.54 -5.73
N ILE A 354 6.53 -24.80 -6.59
CA ILE A 354 7.13 -23.87 -7.56
C ILE A 354 6.81 -22.42 -7.18
N SER A 355 7.59 -21.46 -7.69
CA SER A 355 7.41 -20.03 -7.44
C SER A 355 6.88 -19.26 -8.64
N ASP A 356 6.41 -18.04 -8.40
CA ASP A 356 6.03 -17.08 -9.45
C ASP A 356 7.19 -16.70 -10.39
N ASP A 357 8.42 -17.09 -10.08
CA ASP A 357 9.57 -16.91 -10.99
C ASP A 357 9.45 -17.69 -12.30
N ILE A 358 8.58 -18.70 -12.38
CA ILE A 358 8.33 -19.49 -13.59
C ILE A 358 7.89 -18.64 -14.78
N VAL A 359 7.26 -17.48 -14.55
CA VAL A 359 6.77 -16.60 -15.62
C VAL A 359 7.77 -15.53 -16.07
N ARG A 360 8.99 -15.47 -15.51
CA ARG A 360 9.99 -14.45 -15.84
C ARG A 360 10.34 -14.38 -17.34
N GLU A 361 10.48 -15.54 -18.00
CA GLU A 361 10.82 -15.60 -19.44
C GLU A 361 9.59 -15.55 -20.34
N ASN A 362 8.51 -16.18 -19.92
CA ASN A 362 7.33 -16.41 -20.73
C ASN A 362 6.09 -15.68 -20.20
N GLY A 363 6.29 -14.63 -19.41
CA GLY A 363 5.19 -13.80 -18.92
C GLY A 363 4.26 -13.39 -20.06
N GLN A 364 2.96 -13.57 -19.88
CA GLN A 364 1.94 -13.10 -20.82
C GLN A 364 1.62 -11.65 -20.47
N LYS A 365 1.18 -10.87 -21.46
CA LYS A 365 0.63 -9.55 -21.18
C LYS A 365 -0.59 -9.71 -20.28
N ILE A 366 -0.67 -8.87 -19.23
CA ILE A 366 -1.81 -8.88 -18.33
C ILE A 366 -3.04 -8.38 -19.08
N GLU A 367 -4.03 -9.26 -19.24
CA GLU A 367 -5.25 -8.97 -19.99
C GLU A 367 -6.51 -9.33 -19.18
N ASN A 368 -7.64 -8.75 -19.54
CA ASN A 368 -8.95 -9.01 -18.93
C ASN A 368 -9.00 -8.78 -17.41
N VAL A 369 -8.34 -7.72 -16.94
CA VAL A 369 -8.34 -7.27 -15.55
C VAL A 369 -8.54 -5.76 -15.49
N HIS A 370 -9.09 -5.28 -14.38
CA HIS A 370 -9.20 -3.85 -14.13
C HIS A 370 -7.89 -3.27 -13.55
N PHE A 371 -7.08 -4.10 -12.92
CA PHE A 371 -5.83 -3.70 -12.28
C PHE A 371 -4.88 -3.01 -13.26
N LEU A 372 -4.40 -1.85 -12.87
CA LEU A 372 -3.36 -1.15 -13.62
C LEU A 372 -1.99 -1.68 -13.20
N ALA A 373 -1.31 -2.34 -14.13
CA ALA A 373 0.00 -2.95 -13.92
C ALA A 373 1.07 -1.91 -13.57
N GLN A 374 1.10 -1.50 -12.31
CA GLN A 374 1.90 -0.39 -11.78
C GLN A 374 3.19 -0.89 -11.11
N TRP A 375 3.12 -2.01 -10.38
CA TRP A 375 4.19 -2.49 -9.52
C TRP A 375 4.77 -3.80 -10.04
N SER A 376 6.08 -3.93 -10.01
CA SER A 376 6.82 -5.06 -10.57
C SER A 376 6.36 -6.41 -10.00
N TYR A 377 6.36 -6.55 -8.67
CA TYR A 377 6.04 -7.83 -8.04
C TYR A 377 4.56 -8.18 -8.11
N PRO A 378 3.60 -7.26 -7.90
CA PRO A 378 2.18 -7.52 -8.19
C PRO A 378 1.92 -7.94 -9.63
N ASN A 379 2.59 -7.33 -10.61
CA ASN A 379 2.46 -7.71 -12.01
C ASN A 379 2.87 -9.19 -12.20
N ARG A 380 4.03 -9.59 -11.64
CA ARG A 380 4.51 -10.98 -11.72
C ARG A 380 3.56 -11.98 -11.04
N ILE A 381 2.99 -11.62 -9.89
CA ILE A 381 1.99 -12.47 -9.21
C ILE A 381 0.74 -12.64 -10.08
N LEU A 382 0.26 -11.57 -10.72
CA LEU A 382 -0.91 -11.64 -11.60
C LEU A 382 -0.62 -12.42 -12.89
N GLU A 383 0.56 -12.25 -13.49
CA GLU A 383 1.03 -13.07 -14.61
C GLU A 383 1.10 -14.54 -14.22
N ALA A 384 1.60 -14.85 -13.01
CA ALA A 384 1.66 -16.22 -12.49
C ALA A 384 0.27 -16.81 -12.25
N ALA A 385 -0.70 -16.00 -11.82
CA ALA A 385 -2.10 -16.42 -11.69
C ALA A 385 -2.72 -16.74 -13.05
N GLN A 386 -2.50 -15.89 -14.06
CA GLN A 386 -2.96 -16.17 -15.44
C GLN A 386 -2.29 -17.41 -16.02
N TRP A 387 -1.00 -17.58 -15.78
CA TRP A 387 -0.28 -18.77 -16.19
C TRP A 387 -0.85 -20.03 -15.52
N CYS A 388 -1.08 -20.00 -14.20
CA CYS A 388 -1.66 -21.10 -13.44
C CYS A 388 -3.09 -21.42 -13.90
N ALA A 389 -3.89 -20.41 -14.23
CA ALA A 389 -5.24 -20.58 -14.75
C ALA A 389 -5.28 -21.37 -16.06
N ALA A 390 -4.21 -21.29 -16.88
CA ALA A 390 -4.05 -22.03 -18.11
C ALA A 390 -3.50 -23.46 -17.91
N GLN A 391 -3.05 -23.83 -16.70
CA GLN A 391 -2.53 -25.18 -16.41
C GLN A 391 -3.66 -26.15 -16.07
N GLY A 392 -3.32 -27.48 -16.09
CA GLY A 392 -4.21 -28.54 -15.61
C GLY A 392 -4.50 -28.45 -14.10
N ASP A 393 -5.39 -29.31 -13.63
CA ASP A 393 -5.77 -29.36 -12.21
C ASP A 393 -4.64 -29.86 -11.28
N ASP A 394 -3.55 -30.36 -11.87
CA ASP A 394 -2.31 -30.72 -11.19
C ASP A 394 -1.58 -29.54 -10.55
N VAL A 395 -1.81 -28.33 -11.05
CA VAL A 395 -1.19 -27.09 -10.55
C VAL A 395 -2.24 -26.21 -9.87
N GLN A 396 -2.00 -25.86 -8.60
CA GLN A 396 -2.88 -24.98 -7.82
C GLN A 396 -2.15 -23.73 -7.38
N PHE A 397 -2.91 -22.65 -7.17
CA PHE A 397 -2.36 -21.33 -6.83
C PHE A 397 -2.56 -21.01 -5.35
N VAL A 398 -1.48 -20.62 -4.69
CA VAL A 398 -1.48 -20.08 -3.32
C VAL A 398 -0.74 -18.76 -3.31
N GLU A 399 -1.39 -17.70 -2.82
CA GLU A 399 -0.76 -16.39 -2.67
C GLU A 399 -0.34 -16.14 -1.23
N LEU A 400 0.91 -15.71 -1.07
CA LEU A 400 1.44 -15.16 0.17
C LEU A 400 1.34 -13.64 0.14
N THR A 401 0.68 -13.07 1.12
CA THR A 401 0.63 -11.61 1.32
C THR A 401 0.95 -11.27 2.76
N SER A 402 1.54 -10.11 3.00
CA SER A 402 1.77 -9.61 4.36
C SER A 402 0.61 -8.73 4.80
N PHE A 403 0.21 -8.82 6.07
CA PHE A 403 -0.73 -7.86 6.66
C PHE A 403 -0.21 -6.43 6.44
N GLY A 404 -1.08 -5.51 6.06
CA GLY A 404 -0.73 -4.14 5.72
C GLY A 404 -0.02 -3.95 4.37
N CYS A 405 0.05 -5.00 3.52
CA CYS A 405 0.60 -4.85 2.16
C CYS A 405 -0.36 -4.05 1.26
N GLY A 406 -0.01 -2.80 0.99
CA GLY A 406 -0.89 -1.91 0.25
C GLY A 406 -1.13 -2.27 -1.21
N PRO A 407 -0.12 -2.62 -2.02
CA PRO A 407 -0.37 -3.04 -3.39
C PRO A 407 -1.20 -4.32 -3.49
N ASP A 408 -1.00 -5.28 -2.58
CA ASP A 408 -1.75 -6.54 -2.60
C ASP A 408 -3.24 -6.33 -2.29
N ALA A 409 -3.60 -5.30 -1.53
CA ALA A 409 -4.99 -4.94 -1.31
C ALA A 409 -5.78 -4.65 -2.61
N PHE A 410 -5.08 -4.23 -3.67
CA PHE A 410 -5.66 -4.02 -5.00
C PHE A 410 -5.50 -5.23 -5.93
N LEU A 411 -4.49 -6.08 -5.66
CA LEU A 411 -4.14 -7.24 -6.47
C LEU A 411 -5.03 -8.46 -6.18
N VAL A 412 -5.23 -8.76 -4.90
CA VAL A 412 -5.85 -10.01 -4.42
C VAL A 412 -7.22 -10.30 -5.05
N ASP A 413 -8.04 -9.29 -5.23
CA ASP A 413 -9.37 -9.46 -5.83
C ASP A 413 -9.28 -9.77 -7.34
N GLU A 414 -8.30 -9.21 -8.06
CA GLU A 414 -8.06 -9.51 -9.48
C GLU A 414 -7.50 -10.92 -9.68
N VAL A 415 -6.54 -11.32 -8.84
CA VAL A 415 -6.00 -12.70 -8.85
C VAL A 415 -7.11 -13.72 -8.60
N ARG A 416 -7.98 -13.47 -7.60
CA ARG A 416 -9.14 -14.31 -7.32
C ARG A 416 -10.05 -14.44 -8.53
N ASP A 417 -10.39 -13.32 -9.17
CA ASP A 417 -11.31 -13.29 -10.30
C ASP A 417 -10.72 -14.05 -11.50
N VAL A 418 -9.43 -13.86 -11.79
CA VAL A 418 -8.73 -14.60 -12.86
C VAL A 418 -8.81 -16.12 -12.61
N LEU A 419 -8.52 -16.56 -11.39
CA LEU A 419 -8.52 -17.98 -11.06
C LEU A 419 -9.94 -18.58 -11.08
N ILE A 420 -10.92 -17.90 -10.45
CA ILE A 420 -12.30 -18.41 -10.39
C ILE A 420 -12.94 -18.48 -11.78
N ARG A 421 -12.77 -17.48 -12.64
CA ARG A 421 -13.27 -17.50 -14.03
C ARG A 421 -12.75 -18.69 -14.84
N ASN A 422 -11.57 -19.19 -14.49
CA ASN A 422 -10.96 -20.35 -15.12
C ASN A 422 -11.18 -21.66 -14.32
N GLY A 423 -12.10 -21.64 -13.36
CA GLY A 423 -12.47 -22.82 -12.56
C GLY A 423 -11.38 -23.26 -11.57
N LYS A 424 -10.44 -22.41 -11.22
CA LYS A 424 -9.41 -22.68 -10.21
C LYS A 424 -9.83 -22.16 -8.84
N THR A 425 -9.37 -22.82 -7.80
CA THR A 425 -9.53 -22.31 -6.43
C THR A 425 -8.47 -21.24 -6.15
N PHE A 426 -8.81 -20.28 -5.29
CA PHE A 426 -7.89 -19.25 -4.81
C PHE A 426 -7.66 -19.40 -3.31
N THR A 427 -6.42 -19.61 -2.91
CA THR A 427 -6.03 -19.66 -1.50
C THR A 427 -5.09 -18.52 -1.17
N LEU A 428 -5.51 -17.64 -0.25
CA LEU A 428 -4.73 -16.53 0.25
C LEU A 428 -4.23 -16.84 1.66
N LEU A 429 -2.92 -16.77 1.87
CA LEU A 429 -2.28 -16.89 3.19
C LEU A 429 -1.73 -15.53 3.61
N LYS A 430 -2.32 -14.94 4.64
CA LYS A 430 -1.87 -13.66 5.20
C LYS A 430 -0.84 -13.91 6.28
N LEU A 431 0.32 -13.30 6.11
CA LEU A 431 1.49 -13.40 6.96
C LEU A 431 1.58 -12.17 7.86
N ASP A 432 1.87 -12.38 9.14
CA ASP A 432 2.02 -11.33 10.14
C ASP A 432 3.21 -11.62 11.05
N ASP A 433 3.58 -10.68 11.90
CA ASP A 433 4.58 -10.89 12.96
C ASP A 433 4.07 -11.85 14.05
N ILE A 434 2.75 -11.97 14.20
CA ILE A 434 2.12 -12.96 15.09
C ILE A 434 2.05 -14.32 14.39
N ASN A 435 2.84 -15.23 14.89
CA ASN A 435 3.00 -16.56 14.31
C ASN A 435 1.83 -17.49 14.67
N ASN A 436 0.81 -17.58 13.81
CA ASN A 436 -0.29 -18.55 13.95
C ASN A 436 -0.17 -19.69 12.92
N VAL A 437 0.88 -20.49 13.04
CA VAL A 437 1.17 -21.61 12.13
C VAL A 437 0.02 -22.63 12.12
N GLY A 438 -0.72 -22.79 13.22
CA GLY A 438 -1.83 -23.74 13.29
C GLY A 438 -2.95 -23.44 12.31
N SER A 439 -3.39 -22.18 12.23
CA SER A 439 -4.45 -21.80 11.28
C SER A 439 -3.99 -21.91 9.81
N MET A 440 -2.72 -21.63 9.55
CA MET A 440 -2.14 -21.79 8.21
C MET A 440 -2.06 -23.25 7.79
N LYS A 441 -1.61 -24.14 8.67
CA LYS A 441 -1.61 -25.59 8.43
C LYS A 441 -3.02 -26.12 8.15
N LEU A 442 -4.03 -25.67 8.90
CA LEU A 442 -5.42 -26.04 8.64
C LEU A 442 -5.88 -25.59 7.25
N ARG A 443 -5.57 -24.38 6.83
CA ARG A 443 -5.92 -23.89 5.49
C ARG A 443 -5.22 -24.67 4.39
N ILE A 444 -3.94 -24.99 4.58
CA ILE A 444 -3.17 -25.81 3.63
C ILE A 444 -3.77 -27.22 3.55
N ARG A 445 -4.06 -27.86 4.68
CA ARG A 445 -4.72 -29.17 4.69
C ARG A 445 -6.10 -29.14 4.03
N SER A 446 -6.90 -28.11 4.33
CA SER A 446 -8.20 -27.92 3.67
C SER A 446 -8.05 -27.75 2.16
N LEU A 447 -7.04 -27.00 1.71
CA LEU A 447 -6.73 -26.88 0.29
C LEU A 447 -6.41 -28.25 -0.30
N ILE A 448 -5.49 -29.01 0.30
CA ILE A 448 -5.06 -30.32 -0.18
C ILE A 448 -6.25 -31.30 -0.27
N GLU A 449 -7.07 -31.37 0.78
CA GLU A 449 -8.25 -32.24 0.77
C GLU A 449 -9.29 -31.80 -0.27
N SER A 450 -9.51 -30.48 -0.42
CA SER A 450 -10.38 -30.00 -1.49
C SER A 450 -9.86 -30.35 -2.88
N MET A 451 -8.54 -30.28 -3.09
CA MET A 451 -7.91 -30.68 -4.35
C MET A 451 -8.11 -32.17 -4.65
N LYS A 452 -7.94 -33.06 -3.66
CA LYS A 452 -8.19 -34.50 -3.80
C LYS A 452 -9.65 -34.79 -4.19
N LEU A 453 -10.61 -34.14 -3.49
CA LEU A 453 -12.04 -34.31 -3.78
C LEU A 453 -12.45 -33.74 -5.14
N PHE A 454 -11.83 -32.65 -5.60
CA PHE A 454 -12.11 -32.09 -6.92
C PHE A 454 -11.63 -32.98 -8.05
N HIS A 455 -10.52 -33.71 -7.87
CA HIS A 455 -10.05 -34.69 -8.84
C HIS A 455 -11.05 -35.87 -9.02
N GLU A 456 -11.77 -36.24 -7.97
CA GLU A 456 -12.74 -37.33 -7.99
C GLU A 456 -14.09 -36.98 -8.63
N HIS A 457 -14.50 -35.69 -8.64
CA HIS A 457 -15.86 -35.26 -8.98
C HIS A 457 -16.00 -34.39 -10.24
N ARG A 458 -14.93 -34.07 -10.97
CA ARG A 458 -14.95 -33.12 -12.09
C ARG A 458 -15.13 -33.75 -13.48
N ALA A 459 -16.16 -34.56 -13.69
CA ALA A 459 -16.69 -34.81 -15.02
C ALA A 459 -17.89 -33.89 -15.28
N GLY A 460 -17.67 -32.65 -15.81
CA GLY A 460 -18.76 -31.93 -16.44
C GLY A 460 -19.03 -30.48 -16.18
N ARG A 461 -18.18 -29.62 -15.58
CA ARG A 461 -18.41 -28.18 -15.53
C ARG A 461 -17.38 -27.37 -16.33
N LYS A 462 -17.77 -27.01 -17.56
CA LYS A 462 -17.20 -25.89 -18.28
C LYS A 462 -17.95 -24.62 -17.81
N GLU A 463 -17.38 -23.82 -16.95
CA GLU A 463 -17.92 -22.50 -16.68
C GLU A 463 -17.57 -21.54 -17.83
N GLN A 464 -18.54 -20.73 -18.20
CA GLN A 464 -18.44 -19.80 -19.31
C GLN A 464 -17.42 -18.70 -18.99
N ASN A 465 -16.47 -18.56 -19.89
CA ASN A 465 -15.49 -17.50 -19.91
C ASN A 465 -16.22 -16.17 -20.23
N THR A 466 -16.75 -15.50 -19.22
CA THR A 466 -17.27 -14.13 -19.39
C THR A 466 -16.08 -13.17 -19.41
N ALA A 467 -15.71 -12.76 -20.63
CA ALA A 467 -14.72 -11.71 -20.79
C ALA A 467 -15.16 -10.45 -20.01
N VAL A 468 -14.22 -9.84 -19.28
CA VAL A 468 -14.44 -8.49 -18.69
C VAL A 468 -14.78 -7.56 -19.84
N ALA A 469 -15.96 -6.99 -19.82
CA ALA A 469 -16.33 -5.96 -20.76
C ALA A 469 -15.52 -4.70 -20.45
N VAL A 470 -14.28 -4.64 -20.93
CA VAL A 470 -13.54 -3.39 -20.95
C VAL A 470 -14.25 -2.51 -21.99
N SER A 471 -15.11 -1.62 -21.51
CA SER A 471 -15.76 -0.65 -22.40
C SER A 471 -14.69 0.29 -22.96
N GLU A 472 -14.13 -0.06 -24.11
CA GLU A 472 -13.39 0.87 -24.94
C GLU A 472 -14.40 1.91 -25.49
N CYS A 473 -14.70 2.89 -24.68
CA CYS A 473 -15.57 3.97 -25.12
C CYS A 473 -14.78 4.89 -26.03
N LYS A 474 -15.06 4.83 -27.34
CA LYS A 474 -14.42 5.62 -28.39
C LYS A 474 -15.03 7.00 -28.59
N ASP A 475 -16.09 7.38 -27.86
CA ASP A 475 -16.90 8.54 -28.15
C ASP A 475 -16.62 9.79 -27.32
N HIS A 476 -16.98 10.94 -27.91
CA HIS A 476 -16.80 12.26 -27.32
C HIS A 476 -17.73 12.47 -26.10
N TYR A 477 -17.15 12.50 -24.91
CA TYR A 477 -17.85 12.70 -23.61
C TYR A 477 -18.40 14.12 -23.41
N LYS A 478 -18.36 14.99 -24.42
CA LYS A 478 -18.81 16.39 -24.33
C LYS A 478 -20.29 16.53 -24.03
N ASN A 479 -21.10 15.55 -24.44
CA ASN A 479 -22.53 15.55 -24.25
C ASN A 479 -23.02 14.73 -23.06
N LYS A 480 -22.07 14.20 -22.26
CA LYS A 480 -22.40 13.43 -21.07
C LYS A 480 -22.08 14.25 -19.82
N LYS A 481 -22.84 13.99 -18.76
CA LYS A 481 -22.55 14.55 -17.45
C LYS A 481 -21.36 13.83 -16.84
N ILE A 482 -20.36 14.58 -16.35
CA ILE A 482 -19.16 14.03 -15.75
C ILE A 482 -19.22 14.23 -14.24
N LEU A 483 -19.23 13.15 -13.49
CA LEU A 483 -19.21 13.16 -12.04
C LEU A 483 -17.76 13.07 -11.54
N VAL A 484 -17.43 13.94 -10.59
CA VAL A 484 -16.12 13.91 -9.91
C VAL A 484 -16.32 13.81 -8.40
N PRO A 485 -15.51 13.04 -7.66
CA PRO A 485 -15.58 12.99 -6.22
C PRO A 485 -15.39 14.38 -5.59
N TYR A 486 -16.10 14.66 -4.50
CA TYR A 486 -15.89 15.88 -3.74
C TYR A 486 -14.53 15.83 -3.05
N PHE A 487 -13.76 16.89 -3.19
CA PHE A 487 -12.40 16.91 -2.67
C PHE A 487 -12.25 17.84 -1.47
N THR A 488 -12.52 19.14 -1.64
CA THR A 488 -12.35 20.14 -0.58
C THR A 488 -13.40 21.25 -0.71
N PRO A 489 -13.83 21.88 0.41
CA PRO A 489 -14.79 22.98 0.37
C PRO A 489 -14.27 24.23 -0.36
N PHE A 490 -12.98 24.30 -0.71
CA PHE A 490 -12.38 25.48 -1.31
C PHE A 490 -12.26 25.41 -2.83
N ILE A 491 -11.73 24.30 -3.38
CA ILE A 491 -11.53 24.15 -4.84
C ILE A 491 -12.68 23.43 -5.53
N SER A 492 -13.34 22.47 -4.85
CA SER A 492 -14.42 21.72 -5.48
C SER A 492 -15.51 22.60 -6.06
N PRO A 493 -15.99 23.69 -5.40
CA PRO A 493 -16.99 24.57 -5.98
C PRO A 493 -16.58 25.23 -7.31
N LEU A 494 -15.29 25.39 -7.55
CA LEU A 494 -14.74 26.06 -8.74
C LEU A 494 -14.52 25.08 -9.93
N ILE A 495 -14.42 23.77 -9.66
CA ILE A 495 -14.12 22.75 -10.69
C ILE A 495 -15.15 22.74 -11.82
N PRO A 496 -16.47 22.76 -11.57
CA PRO A 496 -17.46 22.79 -12.63
C PRO A 496 -17.32 23.98 -13.58
N ALA A 497 -17.07 25.18 -13.06
CA ALA A 497 -16.86 26.37 -13.88
C ALA A 497 -15.59 26.28 -14.74
N ILE A 498 -14.49 25.76 -14.18
CA ILE A 498 -13.24 25.54 -14.90
C ILE A 498 -13.44 24.55 -16.05
N MET A 499 -14.09 23.43 -15.79
CA MET A 499 -14.29 22.38 -16.78
C MET A 499 -15.30 22.76 -17.84
N ARG A 500 -16.28 23.59 -17.52
CA ARG A 500 -17.20 24.18 -18.51
C ARG A 500 -16.48 25.05 -19.55
N LEU A 501 -15.39 25.72 -19.17
CA LEU A 501 -14.53 26.44 -20.12
C LEU A 501 -13.79 25.49 -21.08
N ALA A 502 -13.58 24.24 -20.68
CA ALA A 502 -13.04 23.19 -21.54
C ALA A 502 -14.13 22.50 -22.39
N GLY A 503 -15.39 22.86 -22.23
CA GLY A 503 -16.53 22.30 -22.95
C GLY A 503 -17.10 21.03 -22.34
N TYR A 504 -16.92 20.80 -21.03
CA TYR A 504 -17.43 19.64 -20.32
C TYR A 504 -18.41 20.06 -19.22
N ASP A 505 -19.53 19.32 -19.10
CA ASP A 505 -20.48 19.48 -18.00
C ASP A 505 -20.04 18.58 -16.83
N VAL A 506 -19.42 19.20 -15.84
CA VAL A 506 -18.89 18.51 -14.65
C VAL A 506 -19.73 18.85 -13.43
N GLU A 507 -20.05 17.85 -12.64
CA GLU A 507 -20.73 17.98 -11.35
C GLU A 507 -19.91 17.28 -10.27
N ASN A 508 -19.68 17.98 -9.13
CA ASN A 508 -19.11 17.32 -7.96
C ASN A 508 -20.15 16.41 -7.31
N LEU A 509 -19.76 15.22 -6.93
CA LEU A 509 -20.54 14.40 -6.01
C LEU A 509 -20.73 15.16 -4.68
N ALA A 510 -21.74 14.79 -3.93
CA ALA A 510 -21.93 15.33 -2.59
C ALA A 510 -20.73 14.97 -1.69
N LEU A 511 -20.51 15.77 -0.63
CA LEU A 511 -19.54 15.44 0.40
C LEU A 511 -19.83 14.04 0.94
N SER A 512 -18.77 13.25 1.14
CA SER A 512 -18.85 11.92 1.72
C SER A 512 -19.59 11.92 3.06
N ASN A 513 -20.25 10.83 3.38
CA ASN A 513 -20.99 10.64 4.63
C ASN A 513 -20.89 9.16 5.10
N ALA A 514 -21.60 8.79 6.16
CA ALA A 514 -21.60 7.42 6.68
C ALA A 514 -22.02 6.39 5.62
N GLU A 515 -23.03 6.70 4.82
CA GLU A 515 -23.48 5.87 3.71
C GLU A 515 -22.40 5.64 2.65
N SER A 516 -21.50 6.62 2.44
CA SER A 516 -20.33 6.47 1.57
C SER A 516 -19.37 5.41 2.10
N CYS A 517 -19.20 5.32 3.43
CA CYS A 517 -18.41 4.24 4.03
C CYS A 517 -19.07 2.88 3.81
N GLU A 518 -20.39 2.78 4.01
CA GLU A 518 -21.14 1.53 3.86
C GLU A 518 -21.07 0.98 2.43
N TRP A 519 -21.37 1.82 1.43
CA TRP A 519 -21.25 1.44 0.03
C TRP A 519 -19.82 1.13 -0.37
N GLY A 520 -18.84 1.88 0.15
CA GLY A 520 -17.43 1.64 -0.10
C GLY A 520 -16.97 0.29 0.43
N LEU A 521 -17.31 -0.06 1.67
CA LEU A 521 -16.96 -1.36 2.27
C LEU A 521 -17.65 -2.55 1.59
N LYS A 522 -18.77 -2.32 0.93
CA LYS A 522 -19.51 -3.36 0.19
C LYS A 522 -18.81 -3.73 -1.12
N TYR A 523 -18.24 -2.76 -1.83
CA TYR A 523 -17.67 -2.93 -3.18
C TYR A 523 -16.16 -2.78 -3.25
N ALA A 524 -15.51 -2.29 -2.20
CA ALA A 524 -14.08 -2.25 -2.10
C ALA A 524 -13.59 -3.20 -1.00
N ASN A 525 -12.39 -3.74 -1.20
CA ASN A 525 -11.71 -4.54 -0.19
C ASN A 525 -11.38 -3.64 1.02
N ASN A 526 -11.61 -4.14 2.23
CA ASN A 526 -11.35 -3.41 3.48
C ASN A 526 -9.85 -3.14 3.77
N GLU A 527 -8.94 -3.67 2.97
CA GLU A 527 -7.49 -3.44 3.06
C GLU A 527 -7.02 -2.29 2.16
N VAL A 528 -7.87 -1.78 1.26
CA VAL A 528 -7.56 -0.57 0.50
C VAL A 528 -7.49 0.63 1.45
N CYS A 529 -6.82 1.70 1.03
CA CYS A 529 -6.74 2.89 1.86
C CYS A 529 -8.12 3.56 2.01
N TYR A 530 -8.36 4.14 3.15
CA TYR A 530 -9.63 4.76 3.52
C TYR A 530 -10.17 5.76 2.46
N PRO A 531 -9.37 6.65 1.85
CA PRO A 531 -9.83 7.47 0.74
C PRO A 531 -10.42 6.69 -0.42
N ALA A 532 -9.82 5.54 -0.77
CA ALA A 532 -10.36 4.69 -1.85
C ALA A 532 -11.74 4.13 -1.50
N THR A 533 -11.94 3.71 -0.25
CA THR A 533 -13.24 3.24 0.25
C THR A 533 -14.30 4.34 0.13
N LEU A 534 -14.00 5.57 0.57
CA LEU A 534 -14.94 6.69 0.48
C LEU A 534 -15.28 7.06 -0.96
N ILE A 535 -14.27 7.15 -1.82
CA ILE A 535 -14.46 7.53 -3.22
C ILE A 535 -15.31 6.49 -3.97
N VAL A 536 -15.02 5.21 -3.77
CA VAL A 536 -15.84 4.11 -4.33
C VAL A 536 -17.28 4.21 -3.81
N GLY A 537 -17.43 4.42 -2.51
CA GLY A 537 -18.74 4.55 -1.89
C GLY A 537 -19.54 5.75 -2.42
N ASP A 538 -18.91 6.91 -2.60
CA ASP A 538 -19.53 8.11 -3.15
C ASP A 538 -20.04 7.86 -4.58
N VAL A 539 -19.23 7.19 -5.40
CA VAL A 539 -19.59 6.86 -6.78
C VAL A 539 -20.75 5.86 -6.82
N VAL A 540 -20.65 4.75 -6.10
CA VAL A 540 -21.71 3.72 -6.07
C VAL A 540 -23.01 4.29 -5.50
N LYS A 541 -22.94 5.03 -4.40
CA LYS A 541 -24.08 5.72 -3.79
C LYS A 541 -24.79 6.64 -4.80
N ALA A 542 -24.03 7.40 -5.60
CA ALA A 542 -24.58 8.30 -6.59
C ALA A 542 -25.46 7.57 -7.60
N PHE A 543 -25.03 6.43 -8.13
CA PHE A 543 -25.82 5.64 -9.05
C PHE A 543 -26.97 4.90 -8.37
N LYS A 544 -26.78 4.35 -7.18
CA LYS A 544 -27.82 3.68 -6.40
C LYS A 544 -28.96 4.62 -5.98
N SER A 545 -28.70 5.93 -5.87
CA SER A 545 -29.73 6.92 -5.58
C SER A 545 -30.76 7.10 -6.72
N GLY A 546 -30.48 6.59 -7.92
CA GLY A 546 -31.32 6.79 -9.12
C GLY A 546 -31.26 8.20 -9.72
N ARG A 547 -30.47 9.11 -9.14
CA ARG A 547 -30.34 10.50 -9.63
C ARG A 547 -29.62 10.60 -10.97
N TYR A 548 -28.71 9.69 -11.25
CA TYR A 548 -27.89 9.73 -12.46
C TYR A 548 -28.16 8.52 -13.34
N ASN A 549 -28.42 8.80 -14.65
CA ASN A 549 -28.55 7.75 -15.63
C ASN A 549 -27.17 7.21 -16.04
N PRO A 550 -26.86 5.91 -15.82
CA PRO A 550 -25.55 5.33 -16.15
C PRO A 550 -25.14 5.48 -17.62
N GLU A 551 -26.10 5.48 -18.53
CA GLU A 551 -25.87 5.61 -19.98
C GLU A 551 -25.45 7.03 -20.38
N GLU A 552 -25.86 8.06 -19.63
CA GLU A 552 -25.62 9.47 -19.91
C GLU A 552 -24.53 10.08 -19.02
N THR A 553 -23.99 9.28 -18.14
CA THR A 553 -23.08 9.73 -17.09
C THR A 553 -21.70 9.09 -17.25
N VAL A 554 -20.67 9.82 -16.87
CA VAL A 554 -19.26 9.40 -16.85
C VAL A 554 -18.68 9.74 -15.48
N VAL A 555 -17.88 8.86 -14.94
CA VAL A 555 -17.10 9.16 -13.72
C VAL A 555 -15.70 9.59 -14.13
N ALA A 556 -15.19 10.67 -13.54
CA ALA A 556 -13.81 11.08 -13.74
C ALA A 556 -13.08 11.13 -12.41
N MET A 557 -11.88 10.54 -12.39
CA MET A 557 -11.01 10.49 -11.21
C MET A 557 -9.61 10.94 -11.56
N THR A 558 -8.96 11.68 -10.67
CA THR A 558 -7.54 12.02 -10.81
C THR A 558 -6.69 10.77 -10.59
N GLN A 559 -5.65 10.61 -11.39
CA GLN A 559 -4.70 9.53 -11.27
C GLN A 559 -3.31 10.12 -11.04
N THR A 560 -2.74 9.86 -9.86
CA THR A 560 -1.48 10.48 -9.45
C THR A 560 -0.25 9.88 -10.14
N GLY A 561 -0.34 8.61 -10.56
CA GLY A 561 0.82 7.86 -11.06
C GLY A 561 1.80 7.48 -9.96
N GLY A 562 2.92 6.87 -10.36
CA GLY A 562 3.98 6.50 -9.43
C GLY A 562 3.63 5.31 -8.53
N GLN A 563 4.24 5.28 -7.36
CA GLN A 563 4.21 4.13 -6.45
C GLN A 563 2.98 4.11 -5.52
N CYS A 564 2.24 5.22 -5.44
CA CYS A 564 1.07 5.36 -4.59
C CYS A 564 -0.13 4.54 -5.11
N ARG A 565 -0.90 3.97 -4.20
CA ARG A 565 -2.12 3.20 -4.50
C ARG A 565 -3.21 4.00 -5.21
N ALA A 566 -3.23 5.33 -5.04
CA ALA A 566 -4.17 6.22 -5.73
C ALA A 566 -4.08 6.09 -7.27
N SER A 567 -2.97 5.59 -7.80
CA SER A 567 -2.84 5.24 -9.23
C SER A 567 -3.84 4.18 -9.69
N ASN A 568 -4.32 3.33 -8.79
CA ASN A 568 -5.27 2.24 -9.05
C ASN A 568 -6.73 2.56 -8.64
N TYR A 569 -7.05 3.77 -8.20
CA TYR A 569 -8.45 4.13 -7.85
C TYR A 569 -9.39 4.02 -9.06
N VAL A 570 -8.93 4.38 -10.24
CA VAL A 570 -9.70 4.26 -11.49
C VAL A 570 -10.13 2.81 -11.73
N SER A 571 -9.22 1.85 -11.55
CA SER A 571 -9.52 0.42 -11.72
C SER A 571 -10.48 -0.09 -10.64
N LEU A 572 -10.31 0.35 -9.41
CA LEU A 572 -11.19 -0.02 -8.31
C LEU A 572 -12.62 0.50 -8.51
N ILE A 573 -12.77 1.74 -9.00
CA ILE A 573 -14.08 2.31 -9.35
C ILE A 573 -14.73 1.53 -10.49
N LYS A 574 -13.99 1.17 -11.54
CA LYS A 574 -14.50 0.34 -12.65
C LYS A 574 -15.06 -0.99 -12.13
N LYS A 575 -14.27 -1.69 -11.31
CA LYS A 575 -14.68 -2.96 -10.71
C LYS A 575 -15.92 -2.80 -9.83
N ALA A 576 -15.94 -1.79 -8.98
CA ALA A 576 -17.06 -1.52 -8.10
C ALA A 576 -18.36 -1.20 -8.88
N LEU A 577 -18.27 -0.45 -9.98
CA LEU A 577 -19.41 -0.17 -10.85
C LEU A 577 -19.93 -1.43 -11.56
N GLU A 578 -19.01 -2.28 -12.07
CA GLU A 578 -19.39 -3.56 -12.67
C GLU A 578 -20.14 -4.43 -11.66
N GLU A 579 -19.59 -4.60 -10.46
CA GLU A 579 -20.21 -5.38 -9.39
C GLU A 579 -21.50 -4.78 -8.85
N ALA A 580 -21.66 -3.46 -8.93
CA ALA A 580 -22.89 -2.75 -8.55
C ALA A 580 -23.99 -2.82 -9.60
N GLY A 581 -23.72 -3.40 -10.80
CA GLY A 581 -24.67 -3.55 -11.90
C GLY A 581 -24.62 -2.44 -12.94
N TYR A 582 -23.51 -1.68 -13.00
CA TYR A 582 -23.31 -0.57 -13.95
C TYR A 582 -22.06 -0.78 -14.83
N PRO A 583 -21.89 -1.94 -15.50
CA PRO A 583 -20.66 -2.30 -16.22
C PRO A 583 -20.34 -1.39 -17.41
N HIS A 584 -21.32 -0.68 -17.94
CA HIS A 584 -21.15 0.19 -19.10
C HIS A 584 -20.86 1.65 -18.76
N THR A 585 -20.85 2.02 -17.48
CA THR A 585 -20.53 3.40 -17.06
C THR A 585 -19.04 3.68 -17.25
N PRO A 586 -18.66 4.66 -18.12
CA PRO A 586 -17.25 4.95 -18.36
C PRO A 586 -16.59 5.59 -17.14
N VAL A 587 -15.35 5.18 -16.85
CA VAL A 587 -14.50 5.81 -15.84
C VAL A 587 -13.28 6.38 -16.52
N LEU A 588 -13.07 7.69 -16.40
CA LEU A 588 -12.00 8.43 -17.04
C LEU A 588 -10.93 8.82 -16.05
N SER A 589 -9.69 8.85 -16.55
CA SER A 589 -8.55 9.34 -15.80
C SER A 589 -8.24 10.80 -16.14
N LEU A 590 -8.11 11.64 -15.10
CA LEU A 590 -7.56 12.98 -15.19
C LEU A 590 -6.11 12.91 -14.70
N THR A 591 -5.16 12.89 -15.63
CA THR A 591 -3.73 12.82 -15.32
C THR A 591 -3.06 14.16 -15.45
N PHE A 592 -2.31 14.56 -14.42
CA PHE A 592 -1.44 15.71 -14.44
C PHE A 592 0.01 15.22 -14.36
N GLY A 593 0.71 15.18 -15.51
CA GLY A 593 2.12 14.82 -15.57
C GLY A 593 2.44 13.59 -16.42
N SER A 594 3.73 13.37 -16.68
CA SER A 594 4.25 12.40 -17.64
C SER A 594 4.60 11.03 -17.04
N SER A 595 4.26 10.77 -15.78
CA SER A 595 4.74 9.58 -15.07
C SER A 595 3.87 8.33 -15.23
N LEU A 596 2.74 8.44 -15.94
CA LEU A 596 1.85 7.30 -16.19
C LEU A 596 2.14 6.71 -17.57
N GLU A 597 2.72 5.53 -17.57
CA GLU A 597 2.89 4.73 -18.78
C GLU A 597 1.61 3.96 -19.16
N ASN A 598 0.76 3.65 -18.19
CA ASN A 598 -0.56 3.04 -18.41
C ASN A 598 -1.61 4.13 -18.63
N LYS A 599 -1.67 4.66 -19.83
CA LYS A 599 -2.64 5.69 -20.20
C LYS A 599 -4.05 5.11 -20.21
N GLN A 600 -4.88 5.60 -19.31
CA GLN A 600 -6.30 5.33 -19.32
C GLN A 600 -7.04 6.34 -20.21
N PRO A 601 -8.24 6.01 -20.72
CA PRO A 601 -9.07 6.98 -21.43
C PRO A 601 -9.26 8.25 -20.59
N GLY A 602 -9.03 9.41 -21.20
CA GLY A 602 -9.07 10.70 -20.53
C GLY A 602 -9.78 11.78 -21.32
N LEU A 603 -10.03 12.92 -20.69
CA LEU A 603 -10.63 14.08 -21.30
C LEU A 603 -9.63 14.78 -22.22
N LYS A 604 -10.09 15.15 -23.41
CA LYS A 604 -9.33 15.99 -24.34
C LYS A 604 -9.46 17.47 -23.95
N VAL A 605 -8.60 17.94 -23.05
CA VAL A 605 -8.60 19.32 -22.57
C VAL A 605 -7.55 20.17 -23.29
N ASN A 606 -7.93 21.37 -23.73
CA ASN A 606 -6.94 22.35 -24.21
C ASN A 606 -6.23 22.99 -23.02
N TRP A 607 -5.18 22.35 -22.56
CA TRP A 607 -4.44 22.76 -21.36
C TRP A 607 -3.85 24.18 -21.47
N ILE A 608 -3.51 24.65 -22.65
CA ILE A 608 -2.99 26.03 -22.84
C ILE A 608 -4.02 27.06 -22.39
N LYS A 609 -5.30 26.83 -22.65
CA LYS A 609 -6.39 27.72 -22.23
C LYS A 609 -6.81 27.52 -20.78
N ILE A 610 -6.83 26.29 -20.30
CA ILE A 610 -7.38 25.94 -18.99
C ILE A 610 -6.36 26.11 -17.88
N LEU A 611 -5.10 25.74 -18.10
CA LEU A 611 -4.06 25.78 -17.05
C LEU A 611 -3.89 27.13 -16.36
N PRO A 612 -3.88 28.30 -17.06
CA PRO A 612 -3.81 29.59 -16.40
C PRO A 612 -5.03 29.92 -15.53
N VAL A 613 -6.22 29.43 -15.91
CA VAL A 613 -7.45 29.61 -15.12
C VAL A 613 -7.41 28.71 -13.89
N ALA A 614 -7.08 27.44 -14.07
CA ALA A 614 -6.94 26.47 -12.98
C ALA A 614 -5.90 26.92 -11.94
N LEU A 615 -4.74 27.40 -12.39
CA LEU A 615 -3.70 27.93 -11.50
C LEU A 615 -4.22 29.10 -10.64
N ARG A 616 -4.93 30.07 -11.25
CA ARG A 616 -5.48 31.19 -10.49
C ARG A 616 -6.57 30.73 -9.52
N ALA A 617 -7.41 29.77 -9.93
CA ALA A 617 -8.45 29.23 -9.07
C ALA A 617 -7.83 28.47 -7.87
N ILE A 618 -6.78 27.69 -8.06
CA ILE A 618 -6.07 26.99 -6.98
C ILE A 618 -5.44 28.02 -6.01
N LEU A 619 -4.69 28.99 -6.53
CA LEU A 619 -4.09 30.05 -5.70
C LEU A 619 -5.15 30.83 -4.92
N TYR A 620 -6.27 31.16 -5.54
CA TYR A 620 -7.39 31.82 -4.91
C TYR A 620 -8.00 30.97 -3.79
N SER A 621 -8.29 29.70 -4.08
CA SER A 621 -8.88 28.78 -3.10
C SER A 621 -7.97 28.55 -1.90
N ASP A 622 -6.65 28.44 -2.12
CA ASP A 622 -5.66 28.32 -1.05
C ASP A 622 -5.58 29.60 -0.19
N CYS A 623 -5.65 30.80 -0.80
CA CYS A 623 -5.72 32.04 -0.05
C CYS A 623 -7.00 32.14 0.79
N ILE A 624 -8.16 31.81 0.22
CA ILE A 624 -9.43 31.80 0.96
C ILE A 624 -9.41 30.79 2.09
N SER A 625 -8.76 29.61 1.91
CA SER A 625 -8.63 28.63 2.97
C SER A 625 -7.79 29.17 4.14
N LYS A 626 -6.66 29.83 3.84
CA LYS A 626 -5.83 30.50 4.86
C LYS A 626 -6.58 31.62 5.59
N PHE A 627 -7.36 32.43 4.87
CA PHE A 627 -8.19 33.47 5.47
C PHE A 627 -9.24 32.85 6.40
N TYR A 628 -9.95 31.82 5.90
CA TYR A 628 -11.01 31.16 6.64
C TYR A 628 -10.51 30.58 7.96
N TYR A 629 -9.46 29.76 7.94
CA TYR A 629 -8.99 29.09 9.16
C TYR A 629 -8.38 30.07 10.18
N ALA A 630 -7.71 31.12 9.73
CA ALA A 630 -7.20 32.14 10.63
C ALA A 630 -8.33 33.03 11.20
N ALA A 631 -9.35 33.33 10.39
CA ALA A 631 -10.49 34.13 10.84
C ALA A 631 -11.45 33.35 11.73
N ALA A 632 -11.73 32.10 11.43
CA ALA A 632 -12.68 31.28 12.18
C ALA A 632 -12.30 31.10 13.66
N ALA A 633 -10.99 31.06 13.96
CA ALA A 633 -10.52 31.05 15.35
C ALA A 633 -10.67 32.42 16.07
N ARG A 634 -10.98 33.51 15.32
CA ARG A 634 -11.00 34.91 15.82
C ARG A 634 -12.30 35.65 15.53
N GLU A 635 -13.30 34.98 14.91
CA GLU A 635 -14.51 35.66 14.46
C GLU A 635 -15.30 36.28 15.62
N LYS A 636 -15.90 37.44 15.33
CA LYS A 636 -16.72 38.20 16.31
C LYS A 636 -18.03 37.46 16.63
N GLU A 637 -18.62 36.86 15.60
CA GLU A 637 -19.82 36.05 15.68
C GLU A 637 -19.58 34.72 14.99
N VAL A 638 -19.96 33.63 15.62
CA VAL A 638 -19.77 32.29 15.11
C VAL A 638 -20.42 32.11 13.74
N GLY A 639 -19.64 31.58 12.80
CA GLY A 639 -20.06 31.28 11.44
C GLY A 639 -19.94 32.44 10.43
N GLN A 640 -19.45 33.63 10.84
CA GLN A 640 -19.18 34.74 9.90
C GLN A 640 -18.09 34.36 8.89
N ALA A 641 -17.03 33.71 9.33
CA ALA A 641 -15.94 33.27 8.46
C ALA A 641 -16.42 32.26 7.42
N ALA A 642 -17.31 31.35 7.81
CA ALA A 642 -17.88 30.36 6.89
C ALA A 642 -18.78 31.00 5.82
N ARG A 643 -19.62 31.96 6.22
CA ARG A 643 -20.44 32.70 5.26
C ARG A 643 -19.59 33.48 4.26
N LEU A 644 -18.57 34.19 4.72
CA LEU A 644 -17.67 34.92 3.81
C LEU A 644 -16.92 33.96 2.86
N ARG A 645 -16.46 32.83 3.36
CA ARG A 645 -15.84 31.80 2.52
C ARG A 645 -16.77 31.41 1.37
N ASP A 646 -18.00 31.04 1.69
CA ASP A 646 -18.97 30.54 0.72
C ASP A 646 -19.36 31.65 -0.29
N ASP A 647 -19.59 32.88 0.17
CA ASP A 647 -19.88 34.05 -0.66
C ASP A 647 -18.74 34.35 -1.63
N PHE A 648 -17.49 34.36 -1.17
CA PHE A 648 -16.33 34.64 -2.02
C PHE A 648 -16.02 33.51 -2.99
N LEU A 649 -16.29 32.26 -2.63
CA LEU A 649 -16.14 31.13 -3.55
C LEU A 649 -17.25 31.15 -4.63
N GLN A 650 -18.48 31.55 -4.29
CA GLN A 650 -19.57 31.71 -5.26
C GLN A 650 -19.27 32.86 -6.23
N GLN A 651 -18.77 33.99 -5.76
CA GLN A 651 -18.35 35.09 -6.63
C GLN A 651 -17.19 34.66 -7.55
N ALA A 652 -16.22 33.89 -7.03
CA ALA A 652 -15.10 33.38 -7.81
C ALA A 652 -15.58 32.41 -8.89
N GLU A 653 -16.54 31.52 -8.59
CA GLU A 653 -17.16 30.62 -9.57
C GLU A 653 -17.80 31.44 -10.70
N GLY A 654 -18.56 32.50 -10.38
CA GLY A 654 -19.13 33.42 -11.34
C GLY A 654 -18.09 34.07 -12.26
N LEU A 655 -17.01 34.61 -11.69
CA LEU A 655 -15.92 35.22 -12.47
C LEU A 655 -15.23 34.21 -13.42
N ILE A 656 -15.06 32.95 -12.98
CA ILE A 656 -14.49 31.91 -13.81
C ILE A 656 -15.42 31.57 -14.95
N ARG A 657 -16.71 31.37 -14.68
CA ARG A 657 -17.74 31.09 -15.66
C ARG A 657 -17.81 32.19 -16.74
N ASP A 658 -17.69 33.46 -16.34
CA ASP A 658 -17.72 34.64 -17.20
C ASP A 658 -16.36 34.91 -17.90
N LYS A 659 -15.40 33.98 -17.83
CA LYS A 659 -14.02 34.07 -18.37
C LYS A 659 -13.18 35.22 -17.83
N ARG A 660 -13.51 35.71 -16.64
CA ARG A 660 -12.87 36.82 -15.94
C ARG A 660 -11.92 36.35 -14.82
N SER A 661 -11.26 35.22 -14.98
CA SER A 661 -10.38 34.65 -13.95
C SER A 661 -9.20 35.55 -13.52
N LYS A 662 -8.92 36.64 -14.26
CA LYS A 662 -7.90 37.62 -13.86
C LYS A 662 -8.37 38.47 -12.68
N ASP A 663 -9.66 38.73 -12.59
CA ASP A 663 -10.29 39.55 -11.58
C ASP A 663 -10.36 38.84 -10.19
N LEU A 664 -10.02 37.54 -10.14
CA LEU A 664 -9.84 36.81 -8.87
C LEU A 664 -8.84 37.47 -7.94
N LEU A 665 -7.84 38.21 -8.48
CA LEU A 665 -6.84 38.89 -7.67
C LEU A 665 -7.43 40.11 -6.95
N ASP A 666 -8.31 40.86 -7.64
CA ASP A 666 -9.00 42.00 -7.05
C ASP A 666 -10.05 41.53 -6.04
N LEU A 667 -10.80 40.46 -6.39
CA LEU A 667 -11.73 39.83 -5.46
C LEU A 667 -11.04 39.36 -4.18
N LEU A 668 -9.82 38.77 -4.29
CA LEU A 668 -9.04 38.36 -3.14
C LEU A 668 -8.67 39.54 -2.23
N SER A 669 -8.36 40.72 -2.82
CA SER A 669 -8.08 41.91 -2.07
C SER A 669 -9.27 42.39 -1.25
N VAL A 670 -10.47 42.35 -1.83
CA VAL A 670 -11.74 42.65 -1.16
C VAL A 670 -12.01 41.63 -0.04
N ALA A 671 -11.81 40.33 -0.34
CA ALA A 671 -11.95 39.27 0.66
C ALA A 671 -11.03 39.51 1.88
N ALA A 672 -9.75 39.87 1.65
CA ALA A 672 -8.80 40.15 2.72
C ALA A 672 -9.29 41.27 3.67
N GLU A 673 -9.89 42.33 3.15
CA GLU A 673 -10.45 43.44 3.93
C GLU A 673 -11.69 42.97 4.72
N GLN A 674 -12.58 42.19 4.12
CA GLN A 674 -13.78 41.70 4.81
C GLN A 674 -13.44 40.66 5.88
N PHE A 675 -12.50 39.76 5.63
CA PHE A 675 -12.01 38.85 6.68
C PHE A 675 -11.33 39.59 7.83
N ASN A 676 -10.60 40.70 7.59
CA ASN A 676 -10.08 41.55 8.65
C ASN A 676 -11.20 42.13 9.53
N ALA A 677 -12.29 42.58 8.91
CA ALA A 677 -13.39 43.25 9.60
C ALA A 677 -14.12 42.34 10.62
N ILE A 678 -14.19 41.03 10.34
CA ILE A 678 -14.84 40.08 11.23
C ILE A 678 -13.93 39.54 12.34
N CYS A 679 -12.62 39.73 12.26
CA CYS A 679 -11.67 39.21 13.24
C CYS A 679 -11.58 40.12 14.48
N ARG A 680 -11.52 39.48 15.66
CA ARG A 680 -11.04 40.09 16.89
C ARG A 680 -9.52 40.25 16.83
N ASP A 681 -8.96 41.20 17.54
CA ASP A 681 -7.51 41.34 17.67
C ASP A 681 -7.02 40.46 18.83
N MET A 682 -6.68 39.21 18.52
CA MET A 682 -6.22 38.25 19.53
C MET A 682 -5.22 37.28 18.92
N ASN A 683 -4.28 36.84 19.74
CA ASN A 683 -3.39 35.72 19.37
C ASN A 683 -4.08 34.42 19.71
N CYS A 684 -4.06 33.49 18.76
CA CYS A 684 -4.56 32.13 18.95
C CYS A 684 -3.38 31.17 18.92
N PRO A 685 -3.42 30.07 19.71
CA PRO A 685 -2.50 28.96 19.51
C PRO A 685 -2.59 28.45 18.08
N LYS A 686 -1.43 28.13 17.48
CA LYS A 686 -1.38 27.66 16.09
C LYS A 686 -1.07 26.19 16.02
N VAL A 687 -1.80 25.47 15.17
CA VAL A 687 -1.59 24.05 14.87
C VAL A 687 -1.46 23.89 13.37
N GLY A 688 -0.32 23.35 12.93
CA GLY A 688 -0.13 22.94 11.54
C GLY A 688 -0.87 21.64 11.28
N VAL A 689 -1.54 21.52 10.13
CA VAL A 689 -2.19 20.28 9.71
C VAL A 689 -1.54 19.77 8.44
N VAL A 690 -1.01 18.56 8.49
CA VAL A 690 -0.38 17.85 7.38
C VAL A 690 -1.02 16.47 7.21
N GLY A 691 -0.68 15.76 6.16
CA GLY A 691 -1.15 14.38 5.99
C GLY A 691 -1.47 14.03 4.56
N GLU A 692 -2.17 12.91 4.37
CA GLU A 692 -2.59 12.42 3.06
C GLU A 692 -3.59 13.41 2.43
N ILE A 693 -3.43 13.65 1.14
CA ILE A 693 -4.07 14.75 0.43
C ILE A 693 -5.61 14.73 0.50
N PHE A 694 -6.26 13.58 0.31
CA PHE A 694 -7.71 13.49 0.40
C PHE A 694 -8.17 13.71 1.84
N LEU A 695 -7.48 13.09 2.77
CA LEU A 695 -7.83 13.11 4.19
C LEU A 695 -7.73 14.54 4.78
N LYS A 696 -6.62 15.24 4.53
CA LYS A 696 -6.43 16.59 5.08
C LYS A 696 -7.39 17.64 4.50
N PHE A 697 -7.95 17.42 3.31
CA PHE A 697 -8.83 18.37 2.65
C PHE A 697 -10.32 18.04 2.72
N ASN A 698 -10.70 16.76 2.93
CA ASN A 698 -12.11 16.36 3.01
C ASN A 698 -12.58 16.35 4.48
N PRO A 699 -13.54 17.23 4.86
CA PRO A 699 -13.97 17.35 6.26
C PRO A 699 -14.55 16.06 6.85
N PHE A 700 -15.29 15.28 6.08
CA PHE A 700 -15.83 14.01 6.54
C PHE A 700 -14.72 12.96 6.74
N ALA A 701 -13.80 12.85 5.79
CA ALA A 701 -12.73 11.87 5.85
C ALA A 701 -11.85 12.04 7.11
N GLN A 702 -11.61 13.27 7.53
CA GLN A 702 -10.87 13.61 8.75
C GLN A 702 -11.76 13.69 10.01
N LYS A 703 -13.03 13.28 9.93
CA LYS A 703 -13.99 13.39 11.05
C LYS A 703 -14.04 14.78 11.70
N ASN A 704 -14.00 15.79 10.86
CA ASN A 704 -14.03 17.21 11.24
C ASN A 704 -12.96 17.64 12.26
N VAL A 705 -11.79 17.01 12.27
CA VAL A 705 -10.67 17.36 13.19
C VAL A 705 -10.31 18.84 13.08
N ILE A 706 -10.24 19.38 11.87
CA ILE A 706 -9.91 20.79 11.64
C ILE A 706 -11.01 21.69 12.22
N GLY A 707 -12.28 21.37 11.98
CA GLY A 707 -13.41 22.11 12.57
C GLY A 707 -13.37 22.06 14.09
N TRP A 708 -13.12 20.88 14.67
CA TRP A 708 -13.01 20.68 16.11
C TRP A 708 -11.90 21.55 16.74
N LEU A 709 -10.71 21.61 16.11
CA LEU A 709 -9.62 22.48 16.56
C LEU A 709 -10.03 23.98 16.51
N THR A 710 -10.68 24.36 15.43
CA THR A 710 -11.14 25.75 15.22
C THR A 710 -12.18 26.16 16.27
N GLU A 711 -13.14 25.28 16.60
CA GLU A 711 -14.16 25.47 17.66
C GLU A 711 -13.52 25.64 19.05
N LYS A 712 -12.32 25.10 19.27
CA LYS A 712 -11.53 25.32 20.49
C LYS A 712 -10.72 26.61 20.48
N GLY A 713 -10.89 27.48 19.48
CA GLY A 713 -10.18 28.75 19.34
C GLY A 713 -8.73 28.59 18.88
N ILE A 714 -8.40 27.47 18.24
CA ILE A 714 -7.07 27.18 17.71
C ILE A 714 -7.02 27.60 16.24
N GLU A 715 -6.03 28.39 15.86
CA GLU A 715 -5.76 28.72 14.46
C GLU A 715 -5.14 27.51 13.78
N VAL A 716 -5.87 26.93 12.84
CA VAL A 716 -5.33 25.87 11.98
C VAL A 716 -4.55 26.51 10.84
N VAL A 717 -3.29 26.10 10.68
CA VAL A 717 -2.47 26.46 9.53
C VAL A 717 -2.53 25.32 8.54
N PRO A 718 -3.31 25.46 7.43
CA PRO A 718 -3.52 24.37 6.50
C PRO A 718 -2.32 24.19 5.57
N SER A 719 -2.10 22.97 5.13
CA SER A 719 -1.36 22.71 3.90
C SER A 719 -2.09 23.36 2.70
N VAL A 720 -1.36 23.65 1.65
CA VAL A 720 -1.92 24.26 0.45
C VAL A 720 -1.83 23.33 -0.75
N LEU A 721 -2.85 23.37 -1.60
CA LEU A 721 -2.90 22.54 -2.80
C LEU A 721 -1.86 22.99 -3.84
N THR A 722 -1.49 24.28 -3.83
CA THR A 722 -0.44 24.85 -4.69
C THR A 722 0.87 24.09 -4.55
N ASP A 723 1.33 23.76 -3.34
CA ASP A 723 2.61 23.10 -3.12
C ASP A 723 2.62 21.66 -3.66
N PHE A 724 1.48 20.97 -3.60
CA PHE A 724 1.33 19.65 -4.21
C PHE A 724 1.56 19.67 -5.74
N PHE A 725 1.18 20.75 -6.43
CA PHE A 725 1.48 20.89 -7.85
C PHE A 725 2.90 21.40 -8.09
N MET A 726 3.38 22.32 -7.26
CA MET A 726 4.71 22.92 -7.38
C MET A 726 5.84 21.92 -7.12
N GLN A 727 5.62 20.90 -6.26
CA GLN A 727 6.64 19.86 -6.02
C GLN A 727 7.11 19.16 -7.30
N ASN A 728 6.28 19.12 -8.36
CA ASN A 728 6.67 18.49 -9.63
C ASN A 728 7.89 19.16 -10.26
N PHE A 729 8.14 20.45 -9.98
CA PHE A 729 9.34 21.14 -10.43
C PHE A 729 10.60 20.61 -9.73
N VAL A 730 10.51 20.34 -8.45
CA VAL A 730 11.59 19.71 -7.68
C VAL A 730 11.76 18.26 -8.09
N ASN A 731 10.65 17.52 -8.16
CA ASN A 731 10.64 16.10 -8.48
C ASN A 731 11.35 15.80 -9.80
N ARG A 732 11.03 16.56 -10.86
CA ARG A 732 11.69 16.41 -12.15
C ARG A 732 13.20 16.68 -12.06
N LYS A 733 13.58 17.77 -11.41
CA LYS A 733 15.00 18.13 -11.25
C LYS A 733 15.75 17.01 -10.54
N VAL A 734 15.21 16.52 -9.42
CA VAL A 734 15.82 15.44 -8.63
C VAL A 734 15.94 14.14 -9.42
N ARG A 735 14.91 13.76 -10.20
CA ARG A 735 14.96 12.54 -11.04
C ARG A 735 16.05 12.60 -12.11
N VAL A 736 16.25 13.77 -12.69
CA VAL A 736 17.32 13.97 -13.68
C VAL A 736 18.70 13.97 -13.01
N GLU A 737 18.86 14.69 -11.90
CA GLU A 737 20.12 14.73 -11.12
C GLU A 737 20.51 13.34 -10.59
N SER A 738 19.53 12.55 -10.14
CA SER A 738 19.72 11.17 -9.68
C SER A 738 19.78 10.13 -10.79
N CYS A 739 19.80 10.56 -12.04
CA CYS A 739 19.80 9.66 -13.22
C CYS A 739 18.63 8.67 -13.27
N ILE A 740 17.47 8.97 -12.66
CA ILE A 740 16.28 8.10 -12.69
C ILE A 740 15.54 8.22 -14.03
N GLN A 741 15.60 9.39 -14.65
CA GLN A 741 15.00 9.62 -15.96
C GLN A 741 15.88 10.54 -16.82
N LYS A 742 15.78 10.38 -18.14
CA LYS A 742 16.37 11.32 -19.13
C LYS A 742 15.51 12.59 -19.16
N SER A 743 16.11 13.76 -19.39
CA SER A 743 15.35 15.01 -19.54
C SER A 743 14.54 14.98 -20.82
N ALA A 744 13.23 15.04 -20.73
CA ALA A 744 12.31 15.06 -21.88
C ALA A 744 12.12 16.46 -22.50
N MET A 745 12.43 17.52 -21.75
CA MET A 745 12.31 18.91 -22.19
C MET A 745 13.57 19.72 -21.84
N PRO A 746 13.94 20.71 -22.66
CA PRO A 746 15.05 21.59 -22.35
C PRO A 746 14.83 22.33 -21.02
N ASP A 747 15.91 22.49 -20.26
CA ASP A 747 15.86 23.12 -18.92
C ASP A 747 15.36 24.57 -18.95
N PHE A 748 15.60 25.30 -20.03
CA PHE A 748 15.16 26.71 -20.12
C PHE A 748 13.63 26.82 -20.19
N VAL A 749 12.94 25.89 -20.86
CA VAL A 749 11.47 25.87 -20.92
C VAL A 749 10.89 25.66 -19.53
N TYR A 750 11.49 24.75 -18.79
CA TYR A 750 11.08 24.39 -17.46
C TYR A 750 11.31 25.53 -16.46
N LYS A 751 12.49 26.15 -16.52
CA LYS A 751 12.82 27.35 -15.70
C LYS A 751 11.90 28.51 -16.03
N SER A 752 11.52 28.70 -17.30
CA SER A 752 10.59 29.74 -17.71
C SER A 752 9.18 29.50 -17.18
N ALA A 753 8.68 28.27 -17.27
CA ALA A 753 7.38 27.90 -16.70
C ALA A 753 7.34 28.14 -15.19
N TYR A 754 8.38 27.70 -14.47
CA TYR A 754 8.51 27.94 -13.04
C TYR A 754 8.48 29.44 -12.70
N LYS A 755 9.27 30.28 -13.42
CA LYS A 755 9.32 31.74 -13.22
C LYS A 755 7.96 32.41 -13.45
N ILE A 756 7.20 31.95 -14.44
CA ILE A 756 5.86 32.47 -14.74
C ILE A 756 4.89 32.13 -13.60
N ILE A 757 4.92 30.91 -13.09
CA ILE A 757 4.04 30.47 -12.01
C ILE A 757 4.40 31.21 -10.72
N ASN A 758 5.69 31.30 -10.36
CA ASN A 758 6.14 32.04 -9.18
C ASN A 758 5.78 33.53 -9.23
N LYS A 759 5.78 34.14 -10.42
CA LYS A 759 5.29 35.52 -10.57
C LYS A 759 3.79 35.63 -10.25
N GLN A 760 2.98 34.61 -10.57
CA GLN A 760 1.57 34.59 -10.17
C GLN A 760 1.43 34.42 -8.64
N ILE A 761 2.16 33.45 -8.07
CA ILE A 761 2.20 33.24 -6.61
C ILE A 761 2.55 34.56 -5.89
N GLY A 762 3.56 35.29 -6.36
CA GLY A 762 3.96 36.59 -5.79
C GLY A 762 2.85 37.62 -5.84
N LYS A 763 2.00 37.66 -6.88
CA LYS A 763 0.84 38.58 -6.94
C LYS A 763 -0.22 38.19 -5.90
N PHE A 764 -0.52 36.87 -5.76
CA PHE A 764 -1.48 36.38 -4.78
C PHE A 764 -0.96 36.58 -3.37
N ASN A 765 0.34 36.41 -3.10
CA ASN A 765 0.95 36.76 -1.83
C ASN A 765 0.73 38.26 -1.50
N LYS A 766 1.01 39.16 -2.45
CA LYS A 766 0.81 40.60 -2.25
C LYS A 766 -0.64 40.98 -1.93
N ALA A 767 -1.61 40.36 -2.62
CA ALA A 767 -3.02 40.59 -2.35
C ALA A 767 -3.43 39.98 -1.00
N GLY A 768 -2.95 38.77 -0.69
CA GLY A 768 -3.26 38.05 0.54
C GLY A 768 -2.70 38.78 1.80
N MET A 769 -1.53 39.40 1.70
CA MET A 769 -0.92 40.17 2.81
C MET A 769 -1.75 41.36 3.27
N LYS A 770 -2.82 41.74 2.56
CA LYS A 770 -3.80 42.71 3.08
C LYS A 770 -4.61 42.12 4.24
N PHE A 771 -4.72 40.82 4.39
CA PHE A 771 -5.25 40.17 5.57
C PHE A 771 -4.15 39.99 6.62
N ARG A 772 -4.30 40.55 7.77
CA ARG A 772 -3.23 40.67 8.81
C ARG A 772 -2.70 39.35 9.35
N TYR A 773 -3.47 38.25 9.24
CA TYR A 773 -3.07 36.93 9.70
C TYR A 773 -2.65 36.01 8.54
N PHE A 774 -2.50 36.54 7.34
CA PHE A 774 -2.10 35.75 6.18
C PHE A 774 -0.66 35.29 6.27
N ILE A 775 -0.45 33.99 6.06
CA ILE A 775 0.86 33.37 5.94
C ILE A 775 1.16 33.19 4.44
N PRO A 776 2.16 33.89 3.86
CA PRO A 776 2.43 33.82 2.43
C PRO A 776 2.92 32.43 1.98
N PHE A 777 2.70 32.10 0.70
CA PHE A 777 3.28 30.94 0.06
C PHE A 777 4.79 31.07 0.00
N LYS A 778 5.51 30.00 0.25
CA LYS A 778 6.96 29.92 0.18
C LYS A 778 7.43 29.41 -1.18
N ASP A 779 8.72 29.50 -1.42
CA ASP A 779 9.34 28.88 -2.59
C ASP A 779 9.52 27.38 -2.36
N ILE A 780 9.03 26.57 -3.29
CA ILE A 780 9.05 25.09 -3.16
C ILE A 780 10.47 24.53 -3.13
N PHE A 781 11.47 25.20 -3.72
CA PHE A 781 12.87 24.78 -3.64
C PHE A 781 13.49 25.05 -2.28
N GLU A 782 13.04 26.11 -1.56
CA GLU A 782 13.45 26.35 -0.18
C GLU A 782 12.89 25.26 0.74
N GLU A 783 11.62 24.89 0.58
CA GLU A 783 11.00 23.80 1.32
C GLU A 783 11.68 22.46 1.03
N ALA A 784 12.02 22.18 -0.23
CA ALA A 784 12.77 20.99 -0.62
C ALA A 784 14.18 20.96 0.00
N ALA A 785 14.85 22.11 0.13
CA ALA A 785 16.17 22.19 0.77
C ALA A 785 16.09 21.82 2.27
N ASP A 786 14.98 22.13 2.93
CA ASP A 786 14.73 21.71 4.30
C ASP A 786 14.39 20.25 4.41
N ALA A 787 13.50 19.74 3.57
CA ALA A 787 13.15 18.34 3.52
C ALA A 787 14.36 17.44 3.29
N ARG A 788 15.32 17.86 2.48
CA ARG A 788 16.57 17.11 2.19
C ARG A 788 17.40 16.79 3.43
N LYS A 789 17.26 17.55 4.51
CA LYS A 789 17.92 17.28 5.79
C LYS A 789 17.31 16.06 6.51
N VAL A 790 16.05 15.79 6.22
CA VAL A 790 15.23 14.78 6.90
C VAL A 790 15.05 13.54 6.05
N ILE A 791 14.80 13.71 4.76
CA ILE A 791 14.46 12.63 3.83
C ILE A 791 15.08 12.86 2.46
N SER A 792 15.32 11.80 1.71
CA SER A 792 15.70 11.89 0.30
C SER A 792 14.58 12.50 -0.54
N LEU A 793 14.90 13.48 -1.38
CA LEU A 793 13.93 14.06 -2.32
C LEU A 793 13.52 13.08 -3.44
N ASN A 794 14.14 11.89 -3.53
CA ASN A 794 13.67 10.79 -4.37
C ASN A 794 12.43 10.09 -3.78
N ALA A 795 12.07 10.35 -2.52
CA ALA A 795 10.82 9.90 -1.92
C ALA A 795 9.64 10.71 -2.50
N GLN A 796 9.19 10.30 -3.70
CA GLN A 796 8.18 11.02 -4.50
C GLN A 796 6.87 10.23 -4.65
N PHE A 797 6.56 9.40 -3.68
CA PHE A 797 5.35 8.57 -3.62
C PHE A 797 4.31 9.22 -2.69
N GLY A 798 3.07 9.34 -3.16
CA GLY A 798 2.04 10.12 -2.48
C GLY A 798 2.46 11.60 -2.40
N GLU A 799 2.35 12.19 -1.22
CA GLU A 799 2.86 13.54 -0.92
C GLU A 799 4.40 13.57 -0.90
N GLY A 800 5.01 12.41 -0.67
CA GLY A 800 6.45 12.24 -0.70
C GLY A 800 7.17 13.14 0.30
N TRP A 801 8.31 13.70 -0.14
CA TRP A 801 9.14 14.61 0.66
C TRP A 801 8.42 15.90 1.06
N LEU A 802 7.29 16.25 0.41
CA LEU A 802 6.53 17.47 0.72
C LEU A 802 5.98 17.44 2.15
N LEU A 803 5.55 16.27 2.65
CA LEU A 803 4.96 16.16 3.97
C LEU A 803 5.96 16.53 5.09
N PRO A 804 7.18 15.97 5.18
CA PRO A 804 8.17 16.48 6.14
C PRO A 804 8.63 17.91 5.83
N ALA A 805 8.61 18.38 4.55
CA ALA A 805 8.89 19.77 4.22
C ALA A 805 7.90 20.72 4.88
N GLU A 806 6.60 20.44 4.81
CA GLU A 806 5.55 21.21 5.46
C GLU A 806 5.78 21.30 6.99
N ILE A 807 6.11 20.16 7.65
CA ILE A 807 6.39 20.14 9.09
C ILE A 807 7.60 21.01 9.44
N MET A 808 8.69 20.88 8.67
CA MET A 808 9.90 21.70 8.86
C MET A 808 9.62 23.19 8.61
N SER A 809 8.77 23.49 7.64
CA SER A 809 8.32 24.83 7.31
C SER A 809 7.53 25.45 8.45
N TYR A 810 6.64 24.71 9.11
CA TYR A 810 5.91 25.15 10.30
C TYR A 810 6.86 25.42 11.46
N ALA A 811 7.80 24.53 11.74
CA ALA A 811 8.78 24.72 12.80
C ALA A 811 9.57 26.04 12.64
N ARG A 812 9.99 26.38 11.41
CA ARG A 812 10.67 27.65 11.12
C ARG A 812 9.80 28.88 11.29
N GLN A 813 8.50 28.73 11.25
CA GLN A 813 7.52 29.80 11.51
C GLN A 813 7.13 29.89 12.99
N GLY A 814 7.78 29.10 13.87
CA GLY A 814 7.44 29.04 15.29
C GLY A 814 6.16 28.23 15.57
N ILE A 815 5.69 27.43 14.62
CA ILE A 815 4.54 26.55 14.79
C ILE A 815 5.06 25.16 15.10
N PHE A 816 5.16 24.82 16.37
CA PHE A 816 5.75 23.57 16.84
C PHE A 816 4.72 22.46 17.07
N ASN A 817 3.43 22.77 17.00
CA ASN A 817 2.35 21.81 17.19
C ASN A 817 1.76 21.43 15.83
N VAL A 818 1.80 20.12 15.51
CA VAL A 818 1.36 19.61 14.21
C VAL A 818 0.48 18.39 14.41
N VAL A 819 -0.64 18.34 13.69
CA VAL A 819 -1.49 17.15 13.56
C VAL A 819 -1.24 16.56 12.18
N SER A 820 -0.80 15.29 12.14
CA SER A 820 -0.59 14.52 10.93
C SER A 820 -1.73 13.54 10.72
N LEU A 821 -2.52 13.79 9.67
CA LEU A 821 -3.70 13.00 9.32
C LEU A 821 -3.32 11.92 8.29
N GLN A 822 -3.51 10.68 8.62
CA GLN A 822 -3.13 9.59 7.73
C GLN A 822 -4.18 8.49 7.66
N PRO A 823 -4.46 7.95 6.46
CA PRO A 823 -5.30 6.78 6.35
C PRO A 823 -4.60 5.57 6.99
N PHE A 824 -5.35 4.74 7.70
CA PHE A 824 -4.85 3.45 8.13
C PHE A 824 -4.27 2.68 6.93
N GLY A 825 -3.11 2.07 7.11
CA GLY A 825 -2.44 1.33 6.06
C GLY A 825 -1.86 2.19 4.92
N CYS A 826 -1.75 3.52 5.07
CA CYS A 826 -1.10 4.35 4.06
C CYS A 826 0.40 4.10 4.03
N ILE A 827 0.85 3.35 3.02
CA ILE A 827 2.25 2.93 2.90
C ILE A 827 3.21 4.13 2.79
N ALA A 828 2.81 5.16 2.05
CA ALA A 828 3.64 6.36 1.89
C ALA A 828 3.88 7.04 3.25
N ASN A 829 2.82 7.27 4.02
CA ASN A 829 2.91 8.00 5.28
C ASN A 829 3.68 7.26 6.38
N HIS A 830 3.72 5.92 6.34
CA HIS A 830 4.59 5.14 7.24
C HIS A 830 6.07 5.50 7.07
N ILE A 831 6.48 5.95 5.89
CA ILE A 831 7.85 6.34 5.56
C ILE A 831 8.04 7.85 5.72
N VAL A 832 7.23 8.65 4.99
CA VAL A 832 7.48 10.08 4.83
C VAL A 832 6.95 10.94 6.00
N SER A 833 6.08 10.39 6.86
CA SER A 833 5.58 11.03 8.07
C SER A 833 6.13 10.36 9.32
N LYS A 834 5.47 9.30 9.81
CA LYS A 834 5.89 8.56 11.01
C LYS A 834 7.35 8.08 10.94
N GLY A 835 7.77 7.57 9.80
CA GLY A 835 9.10 7.01 9.62
C GLY A 835 10.25 7.99 9.87
N VAL A 836 10.03 9.27 9.61
CA VAL A 836 11.06 10.32 9.75
C VAL A 836 10.83 11.27 10.92
N GLU A 837 9.79 11.07 11.72
CA GLU A 837 9.43 11.93 12.85
C GLU A 837 10.58 12.12 13.83
N LYS A 838 11.33 11.06 14.14
CA LYS A 838 12.47 11.11 15.07
C LYS A 838 13.57 12.03 14.53
N ARG A 839 13.79 12.03 13.22
CA ARG A 839 14.78 12.91 12.59
C ARG A 839 14.30 14.36 12.52
N ILE A 840 13.00 14.61 12.33
CA ILE A 840 12.42 15.94 12.45
C ILE A 840 12.65 16.49 13.86
N LYS A 841 12.35 15.72 14.90
CA LYS A 841 12.57 16.08 16.31
C LYS A 841 14.04 16.27 16.67
N TYR A 842 14.97 15.64 15.95
CA TYR A 842 16.40 15.90 16.12
C TYR A 842 16.77 17.34 15.71
N PHE A 843 16.18 17.88 14.64
CA PHE A 843 16.40 19.28 14.22
C PHE A 843 15.57 20.30 15.01
N PHE A 844 14.38 19.90 15.44
CA PHE A 844 13.44 20.71 16.19
C PHE A 844 12.91 19.92 17.39
N PRO A 845 13.65 19.89 18.52
CA PRO A 845 13.24 19.10 19.70
C PRO A 845 11.89 19.51 20.29
N GLU A 846 11.47 20.76 20.07
CA GLU A 846 10.21 21.32 20.56
C GLU A 846 8.98 20.83 19.78
N MET A 847 9.18 20.14 18.63
CA MET A 847 8.07 19.67 17.80
C MET A 847 7.20 18.64 18.53
N ASN A 848 5.95 18.99 18.66
CA ASN A 848 4.86 18.14 19.15
C ASN A 848 4.03 17.68 17.95
N ILE A 849 4.19 16.42 17.54
CA ILE A 849 3.52 15.86 16.38
C ILE A 849 2.52 14.79 16.85
N LEU A 850 1.24 15.05 16.60
CA LEU A 850 0.17 14.08 16.81
C LEU A 850 -0.19 13.41 15.50
N SER A 851 0.17 12.15 15.35
CA SER A 851 -0.23 11.32 14.20
C SER A 851 -1.56 10.62 14.48
N LEU A 852 -2.57 10.86 13.64
CA LEU A 852 -3.90 10.24 13.72
C LEU A 852 -4.14 9.34 12.51
N ASP A 853 -4.50 8.08 12.79
CA ASP A 853 -4.85 7.10 11.76
C ASP A 853 -6.38 7.03 11.60
N PHE A 854 -6.85 7.08 10.35
CA PHE A 854 -8.27 7.07 10.00
C PHE A 854 -8.64 5.87 9.14
N ASP A 855 -9.72 5.23 9.49
CA ASP A 855 -10.39 4.20 8.68
C ASP A 855 -11.91 4.31 8.82
N SER A 856 -12.63 3.43 8.13
CA SER A 856 -14.11 3.41 8.17
C SER A 856 -14.69 3.04 9.53
N GLY A 857 -13.91 2.41 10.40
CA GLY A 857 -14.34 1.90 11.72
C GLY A 857 -13.73 2.64 12.91
N VAL A 858 -12.89 3.67 12.66
CA VAL A 858 -12.23 4.38 13.77
C VAL A 858 -13.22 5.11 14.65
N SER A 859 -13.06 4.95 15.95
CA SER A 859 -13.93 5.58 16.97
C SER A 859 -13.66 7.09 17.08
N ASP A 860 -14.71 7.90 16.95
CA ASP A 860 -14.63 9.35 17.14
C ASP A 860 -14.15 9.72 18.56
N VAL A 861 -14.53 8.93 19.55
CA VAL A 861 -14.09 9.12 20.94
C VAL A 861 -12.58 8.96 21.08
N ASN A 862 -11.99 7.98 20.39
CA ASN A 862 -10.54 7.78 20.43
C ASN A 862 -9.79 8.97 19.81
N ILE A 863 -10.26 9.47 18.67
CA ILE A 863 -9.68 10.66 18.04
C ILE A 863 -9.81 11.88 18.94
N THR A 864 -11.02 12.10 19.49
CA THR A 864 -11.29 13.24 20.37
C THR A 864 -10.43 13.21 21.64
N ASN A 865 -10.27 12.06 22.29
CA ASN A 865 -9.41 11.93 23.47
C ASN A 865 -7.94 12.27 23.17
N ARG A 866 -7.42 11.82 22.03
CA ARG A 866 -6.05 12.14 21.61
C ARG A 866 -5.88 13.62 21.28
N LEU A 867 -6.89 14.24 20.66
CA LEU A 867 -6.90 15.68 20.40
C LEU A 867 -7.00 16.48 21.70
N LEU A 868 -7.80 16.08 22.67
CA LEU A 868 -7.89 16.72 23.98
C LEU A 868 -6.52 16.74 24.68
N LEU A 869 -5.85 15.57 24.75
CA LEU A 869 -4.50 15.48 25.31
C LEU A 869 -3.50 16.37 24.56
N PHE A 870 -3.60 16.42 23.25
CA PHE A 870 -2.73 17.28 22.44
C PHE A 870 -2.97 18.77 22.72
N VAL A 871 -4.23 19.20 22.81
CA VAL A 871 -4.60 20.59 23.04
C VAL A 871 -4.24 21.05 24.45
N ASP A 872 -4.33 20.18 25.46
CA ASP A 872 -3.92 20.51 26.82
C ASP A 872 -2.44 20.92 26.94
N HIS A 873 -1.60 20.41 26.03
CA HIS A 873 -0.19 20.79 25.92
C HIS A 873 0.05 22.11 25.14
N LEU A 874 -0.99 22.70 24.52
CA LEU A 874 -0.89 23.99 23.83
C LEU A 874 -1.03 25.20 24.78
N LYS A 875 -1.50 24.95 25.97
CA LYS A 875 -1.65 25.95 27.03
C LYS A 875 -0.33 26.13 27.77
#